data_3a9eb2ff6b725a5a1f57680661a89c60
#
_entry.id   3a9eb2ff6b725a5a1f57680661a89c60
#
_cell.length_a   1.000
_cell.length_b   1.000
_cell.length_c   1.000
_cell.angle_alpha   90.00
_cell.angle_beta   90.00
_cell.angle_gamma   90.00
#
_symmetry.space_group_name_H-M   'P 1'
#
loop_
_entity.id
_entity.type
_entity.pdbx_description
1 polymer ?
#
loop_
_entity_poly.entity_id
_entity_poly.type
_entity_poly.pdbx_seq_one_letter_code
_entity_poly.pdbx_strand_id
1 'polypeptide(L)'
;MTPAPQARNLLHGVTLEAMVTELVAYFGWDDLGERIQIRSFNLEPSIPSSLKFLRKTPWARDKVEGLYLYMQREKARTAPRKIAMTTPPDHPTTAPFGSWASPVSAALIAGATIRLGQIALHSSTVAWSEGRPQDQGRNVVVQRSADGVLRDLNPAPFDVRTRAHEYGGGAFLLHGSELLFSHDGDQKMYRIGEASVAGEPVALTTSANMRYADAVVDSARGRVIAVREDHSHGSIDAVATLVAISLRDGAEQVGTEQVGTEHVCTEQVLASGHDFFSTPRLRPDGQQLAWLAWDHPNMPWDGSTLWLADVAGDGSLVDARVVAGGPSESIFQPEWSPGGVLHFASDRTGWWNLYRLSGLGAEASGEPLCPMEAEFGQAQWAFGMSCYGFDGRGNIVCAFTQAGRSQLARIDASTLQLHFIATPFCTITDLKVGADFAAFIGGSEAAPSAVVRIDLLTQRCEVLRSASSSEVDVAYVSRAEAITFPTEGGLQAHALFYAPVNPRFTGPPGEPPPLIVMSHGGPTSTATPAFNWSIQYWTTRGFAVVDVNYGGSTGYGRDYRARLAGQWGVVDVDDAVNAARFLAERGSVNPARSAIRGGSAGGYTTLCALTFRSFFQCGASHYGIGDLEALARDTHKFESRYLDGLIGPWPAAQARYRERSPINFTERLSSPMILLQGLEDKAVPPAQAQAMFDAVRAKGLPVALLMFEGEQHGFRRAATIQRALEAELYFYGRIFGFTPAGSIEPVAIENL
;
A
#
# COMPACT_ATOMS: atom_id res chain seq x y z
N MET A 1 -27.95 -42.70 25.09
CA MET A 1 -27.65 -41.27 25.28
C MET A 1 -26.22 -41.16 25.75
N THR A 2 -25.32 -40.86 24.83
CA THR A 2 -23.89 -40.56 25.11
C THR A 2 -23.81 -39.14 25.66
N PRO A 3 -23.09 -38.88 26.77
CA PRO A 3 -22.98 -37.53 27.31
C PRO A 3 -22.15 -36.64 26.37
N ALA A 4 -22.62 -35.38 26.21
CA ALA A 4 -21.91 -34.37 25.43
C ALA A 4 -20.48 -34.11 26.00
N PRO A 5 -19.50 -33.83 25.14
CA PRO A 5 -18.16 -33.58 25.62
C PRO A 5 -18.13 -32.28 26.46
N GLN A 6 -17.64 -32.38 27.69
CA GLN A 6 -17.40 -31.22 28.56
C GLN A 6 -16.44 -30.25 27.90
N ALA A 7 -16.78 -28.95 27.88
CA ALA A 7 -15.90 -27.88 27.44
C ALA A 7 -14.58 -27.97 28.21
N ARG A 8 -13.44 -28.01 27.48
CA ARG A 8 -12.09 -28.01 28.04
C ARG A 8 -11.90 -26.78 28.93
N ASN A 9 -11.82 -26.99 30.24
CA ASN A 9 -11.46 -25.93 31.18
C ASN A 9 -9.98 -25.55 30.95
N LEU A 10 -9.73 -24.40 30.33
CA LEU A 10 -8.39 -23.90 29.98
C LEU A 10 -7.52 -23.60 31.21
N LEU A 11 -8.07 -23.56 32.40
CA LEU A 11 -7.36 -23.35 33.68
C LEU A 11 -7.03 -24.67 34.38
N HIS A 12 -7.42 -25.82 33.84
CA HIS A 12 -7.15 -27.10 34.47
C HIS A 12 -5.64 -27.41 34.52
N GLY A 13 -5.10 -27.56 35.73
CA GLY A 13 -3.67 -27.81 35.97
C GLY A 13 -2.79 -26.55 36.07
N VAL A 14 -3.34 -25.33 35.89
CA VAL A 14 -2.58 -24.09 36.05
C VAL A 14 -2.73 -23.57 37.47
N THR A 15 -1.60 -23.37 38.17
CA THR A 15 -1.62 -22.81 39.53
C THR A 15 -1.79 -21.30 39.53
N LEU A 16 -2.37 -20.73 40.59
CA LEU A 16 -2.50 -19.29 40.75
C LEU A 16 -1.13 -18.57 40.70
N GLU A 17 -0.07 -19.24 41.19
CA GLU A 17 1.30 -18.74 41.13
C GLU A 17 1.81 -18.66 39.71
N ALA A 18 1.59 -19.68 38.89
CA ALA A 18 1.95 -19.69 37.49
C ALA A 18 1.21 -18.59 36.73
N MET A 19 -0.10 -18.40 37.00
CA MET A 19 -0.90 -17.33 36.38
C MET A 19 -0.33 -15.92 36.69
N VAL A 20 -0.05 -15.63 37.95
CA VAL A 20 0.48 -14.32 38.34
C VAL A 20 1.89 -14.11 37.78
N THR A 21 2.74 -15.14 37.82
CA THR A 21 4.09 -15.07 37.26
C THR A 21 4.08 -14.79 35.75
N GLU A 22 3.23 -15.51 35.00
CA GLU A 22 3.10 -15.28 33.56
C GLU A 22 2.47 -13.93 33.21
N LEU A 23 1.50 -13.47 34.01
CA LEU A 23 0.89 -12.13 33.83
C LEU A 23 1.92 -11.02 34.07
N VAL A 24 2.73 -11.13 35.13
CA VAL A 24 3.81 -10.19 35.42
C VAL A 24 4.88 -10.19 34.32
N ALA A 25 5.25 -11.36 33.82
CA ALA A 25 6.20 -11.48 32.72
C ALA A 25 5.66 -10.87 31.39
N TYR A 26 4.34 -10.86 31.20
CA TYR A 26 3.71 -10.37 29.99
C TYR A 26 3.33 -8.89 30.04
N PHE A 27 2.77 -8.41 31.15
CA PHE A 27 2.28 -7.04 31.30
C PHE A 27 3.22 -6.13 32.14
N GLY A 28 4.13 -6.71 32.93
CA GLY A 28 4.82 -5.96 33.99
C GLY A 28 3.91 -5.69 35.19
N TRP A 29 4.50 -5.18 36.30
CA TRP A 29 3.71 -4.87 37.50
C TRP A 29 2.83 -3.65 37.34
N ASP A 30 3.30 -2.61 36.64
CA ASP A 30 2.60 -1.35 36.48
C ASP A 30 1.30 -1.54 35.67
N ASP A 31 1.36 -2.13 34.47
CA ASP A 31 0.20 -2.41 33.64
C ASP A 31 -0.75 -3.44 34.30
N LEU A 32 -0.20 -4.42 35.01
CA LEU A 32 -1.01 -5.38 35.77
C LEU A 32 -1.77 -4.68 36.92
N GLY A 33 -1.16 -3.70 37.58
CA GLY A 33 -1.75 -2.89 38.64
C GLY A 33 -2.84 -1.96 38.13
N GLU A 34 -2.68 -1.40 36.93
CA GLU A 34 -3.71 -0.58 36.27
C GLU A 34 -4.94 -1.41 35.90
N ARG A 35 -4.74 -2.63 35.37
CA ARG A 35 -5.83 -3.54 34.95
C ARG A 35 -6.57 -4.16 36.13
N ILE A 36 -5.85 -4.46 37.21
CA ILE A 36 -6.41 -5.05 38.44
C ILE A 36 -5.93 -4.21 39.62
N GLN A 37 -6.73 -3.23 40.02
CA GLN A 37 -6.40 -2.29 41.09
C GLN A 37 -6.47 -2.96 42.45
N ILE A 38 -5.41 -3.71 42.78
CA ILE A 38 -5.21 -4.26 44.11
C ILE A 38 -3.85 -3.78 44.69
N ARG A 39 -3.83 -3.56 46.00
CA ARG A 39 -2.68 -2.97 46.68
C ARG A 39 -1.38 -3.79 46.47
N SER A 40 -1.49 -5.11 46.38
CA SER A 40 -0.33 -6.00 46.17
C SER A 40 0.23 -6.01 44.74
N PHE A 41 -0.40 -5.31 43.80
CA PHE A 41 0.14 -5.09 42.44
C PHE A 41 0.69 -3.66 42.28
N ASN A 42 0.24 -2.70 43.11
CA ASN A 42 0.55 -1.28 42.97
C ASN A 42 1.53 -0.74 44.06
N LEU A 43 1.66 -1.42 45.18
CA LEU A 43 2.53 -0.97 46.30
C LEU A 43 3.47 -2.10 46.68
N GLU A 44 4.77 -1.95 46.38
CA GLU A 44 5.81 -2.93 46.60
C GLU A 44 5.42 -4.32 46.04
N PRO A 45 5.16 -4.43 44.73
CA PRO A 45 4.59 -5.62 44.14
C PRO A 45 5.54 -6.80 44.22
N SER A 46 5.02 -7.98 44.61
CA SER A 46 5.76 -9.23 44.61
C SER A 46 4.81 -10.42 44.44
N ILE A 47 5.30 -11.50 43.84
CA ILE A 47 4.52 -12.74 43.67
C ILE A 47 3.99 -13.25 45.02
N PRO A 48 4.85 -13.39 46.10
CA PRO A 48 4.36 -13.88 47.38
C PRO A 48 3.27 -13.03 48.03
N SER A 49 3.39 -11.68 47.99
CA SER A 49 2.39 -10.77 48.58
C SER A 49 1.07 -10.84 47.82
N SER A 50 1.13 -10.93 46.51
CA SER A 50 -0.02 -11.06 45.61
C SER A 50 -0.75 -12.36 45.83
N LEU A 51 -0.06 -13.47 45.91
CA LEU A 51 -0.66 -14.79 46.20
C LEU A 51 -1.36 -14.83 47.56
N LYS A 52 -0.74 -14.22 48.59
CA LYS A 52 -1.32 -14.15 49.92
C LYS A 52 -2.67 -13.41 49.92
N PHE A 53 -2.77 -12.33 49.12
CA PHE A 53 -4.01 -11.57 48.96
C PHE A 53 -5.05 -12.31 48.11
N LEU A 54 -4.65 -12.81 46.95
CA LEU A 54 -5.54 -13.47 45.98
C LEU A 54 -6.18 -14.77 46.54
N ARG A 55 -5.48 -15.50 47.39
CA ARG A 55 -6.01 -16.70 48.08
C ARG A 55 -7.16 -16.38 49.03
N LYS A 56 -7.26 -15.14 49.51
CA LYS A 56 -8.29 -14.67 50.47
C LYS A 56 -9.37 -13.84 49.83
N THR A 57 -9.20 -13.46 48.53
CA THR A 57 -10.05 -12.46 47.87
C THR A 57 -10.60 -12.99 46.56
N PRO A 58 -11.77 -13.69 46.55
CA PRO A 58 -12.30 -14.35 45.38
C PRO A 58 -12.45 -13.43 44.16
N TRP A 59 -13.05 -12.25 44.31
CA TRP A 59 -13.25 -11.31 43.19
C TRP A 59 -11.96 -10.89 42.49
N ALA A 60 -10.87 -10.73 43.23
CA ALA A 60 -9.57 -10.38 42.67
C ALA A 60 -8.93 -11.56 41.95
N ARG A 61 -9.15 -12.76 42.49
CA ARG A 61 -8.74 -14.01 41.85
C ARG A 61 -9.47 -14.22 40.52
N ASP A 62 -10.78 -14.00 40.47
CA ASP A 62 -11.59 -14.10 39.25
C ASP A 62 -11.10 -13.13 38.16
N LYS A 63 -10.69 -11.91 38.55
CA LYS A 63 -10.09 -10.94 37.64
C LYS A 63 -8.73 -11.41 37.10
N VAL A 64 -7.88 -11.98 37.93
CA VAL A 64 -6.58 -12.56 37.53
C VAL A 64 -6.79 -13.74 36.57
N GLU A 65 -7.71 -14.65 36.87
CA GLU A 65 -8.05 -15.76 36.01
C GLU A 65 -8.62 -15.29 34.66
N GLY A 66 -9.49 -14.27 34.66
CA GLY A 66 -10.03 -13.65 33.46
C GLY A 66 -8.96 -12.97 32.62
N LEU A 67 -8.04 -12.23 33.22
CA LEU A 67 -6.93 -11.56 32.55
C LEU A 67 -5.90 -12.58 32.01
N TYR A 68 -5.67 -13.66 32.74
CA TYR A 68 -4.83 -14.78 32.30
C TYR A 68 -5.42 -15.46 31.05
N LEU A 69 -6.70 -15.72 31.04
CA LEU A 69 -7.39 -16.26 29.86
C LEU A 69 -7.35 -15.30 28.67
N TYR A 70 -7.46 -14.00 28.92
CA TYR A 70 -7.27 -12.97 27.92
C TYR A 70 -5.85 -13.01 27.34
N MET A 71 -4.82 -12.97 28.19
CA MET A 71 -3.42 -13.07 27.78
C MET A 71 -3.15 -14.35 26.98
N GLN A 72 -3.66 -15.50 27.39
CA GLN A 72 -3.50 -16.76 26.66
C GLN A 72 -4.15 -16.72 25.27
N ARG A 73 -5.33 -16.08 25.16
CA ARG A 73 -5.97 -15.83 23.85
C ARG A 73 -5.14 -14.89 22.97
N GLU A 74 -4.56 -13.84 23.53
CA GLU A 74 -3.67 -12.92 22.82
C GLU A 74 -2.38 -13.63 22.38
N LYS A 75 -1.73 -14.38 23.28
CA LYS A 75 -0.57 -15.20 22.91
C LYS A 75 -0.88 -16.22 21.82
N ALA A 76 -2.06 -16.86 21.88
CA ALA A 76 -2.50 -17.79 20.83
C ALA A 76 -2.85 -17.07 19.51
N ARG A 77 -3.26 -15.81 19.57
CA ARG A 77 -3.57 -14.97 18.41
C ARG A 77 -2.31 -14.42 17.76
N THR A 78 -1.29 -14.09 18.55
CA THR A 78 0.00 -13.54 18.12
C THR A 78 1.07 -14.61 17.86
N ALA A 79 0.88 -15.83 18.37
CA ALA A 79 1.78 -16.94 18.03
C ALA A 79 1.67 -17.24 16.52
N PRO A 80 2.81 -17.39 15.79
CA PRO A 80 2.78 -17.78 14.40
C PRO A 80 1.99 -19.10 14.29
N ARG A 81 0.83 -19.02 13.66
CA ARG A 81 0.03 -20.23 13.38
C ARG A 81 0.77 -21.04 12.34
N LYS A 82 1.61 -21.97 12.79
CA LYS A 82 2.02 -23.09 11.94
C LYS A 82 0.73 -23.81 11.57
N ILE A 83 0.34 -23.71 10.31
CA ILE A 83 -0.72 -24.53 9.77
C ILE A 83 -0.23 -25.96 9.96
N ALA A 84 -0.83 -26.69 10.92
CA ALA A 84 -0.48 -28.08 11.17
C ALA A 84 -0.86 -28.90 9.93
N MET A 85 0.11 -29.06 9.05
CA MET A 85 -0.05 -29.83 7.83
C MET A 85 0.34 -31.27 8.13
N THR A 86 -0.60 -32.17 7.92
CA THR A 86 -0.27 -33.60 7.80
C THR A 86 0.77 -33.74 6.69
N THR A 87 1.78 -34.55 6.92
CA THR A 87 2.82 -34.88 5.90
C THR A 87 2.15 -35.09 4.53
N PRO A 88 2.68 -34.49 3.44
CA PRO A 88 2.16 -34.73 2.11
C PRO A 88 2.09 -36.25 1.85
N PRO A 89 1.05 -36.75 1.19
CA PRO A 89 0.99 -38.16 0.81
C PRO A 89 2.13 -38.47 -0.17
N ASP A 90 2.60 -39.71 -0.18
CA ASP A 90 3.65 -40.16 -1.12
C ASP A 90 3.31 -39.88 -2.59
N HIS A 91 2.01 -39.82 -2.90
CA HIS A 91 1.51 -39.44 -4.22
C HIS A 91 0.35 -38.43 -4.08
N PRO A 92 0.36 -37.31 -4.86
CA PRO A 92 -0.75 -36.35 -4.86
C PRO A 92 -2.03 -37.00 -5.40
N THR A 93 -3.17 -36.61 -4.82
CA THR A 93 -4.49 -37.05 -5.28
C THR A 93 -4.86 -36.33 -6.58
N THR A 94 -5.22 -37.08 -7.63
CA THR A 94 -5.79 -36.48 -8.84
C THR A 94 -7.19 -35.96 -8.57
N ALA A 95 -7.41 -34.67 -8.77
CA ALA A 95 -8.71 -34.00 -8.56
C ALA A 95 -8.94 -32.89 -9.59
N PRO A 96 -10.19 -32.56 -9.92
CA PRO A 96 -10.50 -31.45 -10.82
C PRO A 96 -9.88 -30.14 -10.33
N PHE A 97 -9.33 -29.35 -11.26
CA PHE A 97 -8.87 -28.01 -10.96
C PHE A 97 -9.98 -27.15 -10.34
N GLY A 98 -9.64 -26.30 -9.39
CA GLY A 98 -10.59 -25.46 -8.63
C GLY A 98 -11.18 -26.16 -7.39
N SER A 99 -11.16 -27.50 -7.33
CA SER A 99 -11.70 -28.28 -6.20
C SER A 99 -10.67 -28.65 -5.13
N TRP A 100 -9.40 -28.27 -5.28
CA TRP A 100 -8.34 -28.66 -4.38
C TRP A 100 -8.48 -28.01 -3.01
N ALA A 101 -8.35 -28.79 -1.94
CA ALA A 101 -8.24 -28.25 -0.60
C ALA A 101 -6.92 -27.48 -0.44
N SER A 102 -7.01 -26.29 0.10
CA SER A 102 -5.87 -25.37 0.23
C SER A 102 -5.69 -24.90 1.66
N PRO A 103 -4.44 -24.81 2.18
CA PRO A 103 -4.14 -24.18 3.45
C PRO A 103 -4.28 -22.65 3.38
N VAL A 104 -4.20 -22.06 2.19
CA VAL A 104 -4.35 -20.62 1.98
C VAL A 104 -5.83 -20.28 1.90
N SER A 105 -6.48 -20.09 3.07
CA SER A 105 -7.90 -19.72 3.14
C SER A 105 -8.08 -18.20 3.03
N ALA A 106 -9.27 -17.76 2.60
CA ALA A 106 -9.62 -16.34 2.57
C ALA A 106 -9.61 -15.73 4.00
N ALA A 107 -10.04 -16.49 4.99
CA ALA A 107 -9.97 -16.08 6.40
C ALA A 107 -8.51 -15.89 6.89
N LEU A 108 -7.57 -16.72 6.44
CA LEU A 108 -6.15 -16.56 6.75
C LEU A 108 -5.61 -15.26 6.13
N ILE A 109 -5.93 -15.00 4.87
CA ILE A 109 -5.51 -13.77 4.17
C ILE A 109 -6.05 -12.54 4.90
N ALA A 110 -7.34 -12.54 5.22
CA ALA A 110 -8.00 -11.43 5.87
C ALA A 110 -7.56 -11.23 7.34
N GLY A 111 -7.26 -12.32 8.05
CA GLY A 111 -7.01 -12.31 9.50
C GLY A 111 -5.55 -12.14 9.91
N ALA A 112 -4.62 -12.55 9.09
CA ALA A 112 -3.21 -12.62 9.43
C ALA A 112 -2.33 -11.58 8.72
N THR A 113 -2.91 -10.76 7.85
CA THR A 113 -2.15 -9.84 7.02
C THR A 113 -2.38 -8.39 7.46
N ILE A 114 -1.29 -7.65 7.60
CA ILE A 114 -1.28 -6.19 7.77
C ILE A 114 -0.69 -5.55 6.51
N ARG A 115 -1.06 -4.31 6.24
CA ARG A 115 -0.42 -3.52 5.18
C ARG A 115 0.70 -2.71 5.79
N LEU A 116 1.93 -2.96 5.35
CA LEU A 116 3.09 -2.15 5.71
C LEU A 116 3.18 -0.95 4.78
N GLY A 117 3.51 0.20 5.34
CA GLY A 117 3.69 1.43 4.57
C GLY A 117 4.65 2.38 5.27
N GLN A 118 4.92 3.47 4.65
CA GLN A 118 5.76 4.60 5.05
C GLN A 118 6.74 4.32 6.21
N ILE A 119 8.03 4.30 5.92
CA ILE A 119 9.09 4.16 6.93
C ILE A 119 9.60 5.55 7.32
N ALA A 120 9.87 5.75 8.61
CA ALA A 120 10.59 6.91 9.14
C ALA A 120 11.73 6.45 10.03
N LEU A 121 12.84 7.19 9.98
CA LEU A 121 14.01 6.95 10.83
C LEU A 121 14.19 8.13 11.80
N HIS A 122 14.51 7.81 13.05
CA HIS A 122 15.02 8.79 14.01
C HIS A 122 16.20 8.17 14.76
N SER A 123 17.41 8.71 14.54
CA SER A 123 18.66 8.11 15.05
C SER A 123 18.78 6.63 14.63
N SER A 124 18.84 5.70 15.57
CA SER A 124 18.89 4.25 15.31
C SER A 124 17.52 3.57 15.29
N THR A 125 16.45 4.32 15.53
CA THR A 125 15.08 3.81 15.63
C THR A 125 14.40 3.78 14.27
N VAL A 126 13.63 2.71 14.01
CA VAL A 126 12.82 2.56 12.82
C VAL A 126 11.34 2.58 13.21
N ALA A 127 10.56 3.43 12.56
CA ALA A 127 9.11 3.41 12.67
C ALA A 127 8.48 3.21 11.28
N TRP A 128 7.28 2.64 11.26
CA TRP A 128 6.51 2.41 10.03
C TRP A 128 5.02 2.45 10.30
N SER A 129 4.21 2.58 9.26
CA SER A 129 2.76 2.46 9.36
C SER A 129 2.27 1.04 9.11
N GLU A 130 1.28 0.61 9.90
CA GLU A 130 0.54 -0.66 9.73
C GLU A 130 -0.93 -0.38 9.48
N GLY A 131 -1.46 -0.71 8.30
CA GLY A 131 -2.91 -0.80 8.08
C GLY A 131 -3.41 -2.14 8.60
N ARG A 132 -4.33 -2.13 9.58
CA ARG A 132 -4.78 -3.33 10.32
C ARG A 132 -6.22 -3.73 9.95
N PRO A 133 -6.44 -4.73 9.06
CA PRO A 133 -7.78 -5.14 8.63
C PRO A 133 -8.70 -5.56 9.78
N GLN A 134 -8.14 -6.13 10.86
CA GLN A 134 -8.87 -6.55 12.06
C GLN A 134 -9.29 -5.37 12.95
N ASP A 135 -8.70 -4.20 12.74
CA ASP A 135 -9.01 -2.94 13.44
C ASP A 135 -9.68 -1.95 12.47
N GLN A 136 -10.72 -2.40 11.79
CA GLN A 136 -11.50 -1.65 10.79
C GLN A 136 -10.66 -1.01 9.66
N GLY A 137 -9.44 -1.51 9.42
CA GLY A 137 -8.50 -0.96 8.45
C GLY A 137 -7.67 0.22 8.95
N ARG A 138 -7.72 0.54 10.26
CA ARG A 138 -7.00 1.65 10.89
C ARG A 138 -5.49 1.56 10.67
N ASN A 139 -4.84 2.69 10.40
CA ASN A 139 -3.39 2.81 10.26
C ASN A 139 -2.77 3.22 11.60
N VAL A 140 -1.80 2.45 12.02
CA VAL A 140 -1.07 2.62 13.27
C VAL A 140 0.41 2.82 12.96
N VAL A 141 1.03 3.84 13.54
CA VAL A 141 2.49 3.98 13.49
C VAL A 141 3.10 3.11 14.58
N VAL A 142 3.94 2.20 14.16
CA VAL A 142 4.66 1.26 15.03
C VAL A 142 6.13 1.63 15.05
N GLN A 143 6.71 1.66 16.23
CA GLN A 143 8.13 1.90 16.43
C GLN A 143 8.78 0.65 17.02
N ARG A 144 9.97 0.31 16.55
CA ARG A 144 10.82 -0.69 17.17
C ARG A 144 12.02 0.00 17.83
N SER A 145 12.11 -0.14 19.14
CA SER A 145 13.24 0.34 19.94
C SER A 145 14.47 -0.55 19.77
N ALA A 146 15.62 -0.07 20.22
CA ALA A 146 16.90 -0.78 20.10
C ALA A 146 16.92 -2.14 20.82
N ASP A 147 16.13 -2.32 21.88
CA ASP A 147 15.94 -3.58 22.62
C ASP A 147 14.96 -4.56 21.93
N GLY A 148 14.41 -4.17 20.76
CA GLY A 148 13.52 -4.99 19.96
C GLY A 148 12.04 -4.93 20.33
N VAL A 149 11.65 -4.08 21.30
CA VAL A 149 10.25 -3.90 21.70
C VAL A 149 9.49 -3.12 20.64
N LEU A 150 8.31 -3.61 20.26
CA LEU A 150 7.37 -2.93 19.37
C LEU A 150 6.38 -2.10 20.19
N ARG A 151 6.19 -0.84 19.80
CA ARG A 151 5.25 0.08 20.43
C ARG A 151 4.37 0.75 19.39
N ASP A 152 3.07 0.76 19.62
CA ASP A 152 2.12 1.61 18.88
C ASP A 152 2.27 3.04 19.36
N LEU A 153 2.43 4.00 18.45
CA LEU A 153 2.65 5.40 18.79
C LEU A 153 1.36 6.22 18.83
N ASN A 154 0.34 5.84 18.04
CA ASN A 154 -0.96 6.54 18.10
C ASN A 154 -2.03 5.64 18.73
N PRO A 155 -2.77 6.17 19.76
CA PRO A 155 -3.85 5.45 20.40
C PRO A 155 -5.09 5.35 19.50
N ALA A 156 -5.98 4.40 19.77
CA ALA A 156 -7.32 4.41 19.19
C ALA A 156 -8.12 5.60 19.78
N PRO A 157 -8.99 6.28 19.01
CA PRO A 157 -9.44 5.92 17.66
C PRO A 157 -8.61 6.56 16.52
N PHE A 158 -7.48 7.18 16.80
CA PHE A 158 -6.70 7.90 15.80
C PHE A 158 -6.16 6.98 14.70
N ASP A 159 -6.49 7.29 13.46
CA ASP A 159 -6.04 6.63 12.23
C ASP A 159 -5.04 7.55 11.52
N VAL A 160 -3.79 7.12 11.39
CA VAL A 160 -2.71 7.90 10.76
C VAL A 160 -2.81 7.80 9.26
N ARG A 161 -3.56 8.71 8.67
CA ARG A 161 -3.80 8.77 7.23
C ARG A 161 -4.20 10.17 6.81
N THR A 162 -3.76 10.58 5.63
CA THR A 162 -4.26 11.76 4.92
C THR A 162 -4.95 11.33 3.64
N ARG A 163 -5.87 12.18 3.17
CA ARG A 163 -6.51 12.08 1.85
C ARG A 163 -6.06 13.19 0.91
N ALA A 164 -4.95 13.86 1.20
CA ALA A 164 -4.34 14.77 0.23
C ALA A 164 -4.00 14.01 -1.05
N HIS A 165 -4.25 14.59 -2.23
CA HIS A 165 -4.25 13.94 -3.53
C HIS A 165 -5.12 12.67 -3.60
N GLU A 166 -6.09 12.50 -2.72
CA GLU A 166 -6.97 11.35 -2.48
C GLU A 166 -6.23 10.07 -2.04
N TYR A 167 -5.05 9.78 -2.57
CA TYR A 167 -4.24 8.59 -2.26
C TYR A 167 -3.41 8.73 -1.00
N GLY A 168 -3.15 9.95 -0.55
CA GLY A 168 -2.42 10.23 0.69
C GLY A 168 -0.94 9.84 0.63
N GLY A 169 -0.45 9.20 1.69
CA GLY A 169 0.99 9.00 1.94
C GLY A 169 1.62 10.19 2.66
N GLY A 170 2.87 10.07 3.11
CA GLY A 170 3.51 11.14 3.86
C GLY A 170 2.71 11.60 5.10
N ALA A 171 1.96 10.68 5.71
CA ALA A 171 0.96 10.99 6.73
C ALA A 171 1.57 11.24 8.13
N PHE A 172 2.83 10.88 8.34
CA PHE A 172 3.49 11.09 9.62
C PHE A 172 4.98 11.39 9.46
N LEU A 173 5.55 11.98 10.49
CA LEU A 173 6.99 12.15 10.67
C LEU A 173 7.36 12.03 12.16
N LEU A 174 8.62 11.69 12.44
CA LEU A 174 9.19 11.69 13.77
C LEU A 174 10.05 12.92 13.97
N HIS A 175 9.87 13.63 15.09
CA HIS A 175 10.70 14.76 15.50
C HIS A 175 11.13 14.59 16.96
N GLY A 176 12.37 14.17 17.21
CA GLY A 176 12.80 13.77 18.54
C GLY A 176 11.98 12.57 19.03
N SER A 177 11.37 12.72 20.21
CA SER A 177 10.44 11.75 20.79
C SER A 177 8.99 11.96 20.34
N GLU A 178 8.71 12.98 19.51
CA GLU A 178 7.36 13.31 19.06
C GLU A 178 6.97 12.62 17.77
N LEU A 179 5.71 12.20 17.68
CA LEU A 179 5.03 11.81 16.47
C LEU A 179 4.13 12.96 16.00
N LEU A 180 4.36 13.43 14.77
CA LEU A 180 3.49 14.37 14.08
C LEU A 180 2.75 13.61 12.98
N PHE A 181 1.43 13.76 12.88
CA PHE A 181 0.64 12.97 11.93
C PHE A 181 -0.66 13.63 11.49
N SER A 182 -1.15 13.27 10.32
CA SER A 182 -2.50 13.61 9.84
C SER A 182 -3.48 12.50 10.23
N HIS A 183 -4.66 12.88 10.77
CA HIS A 183 -5.71 11.96 11.19
C HIS A 183 -6.80 11.81 10.12
N ASP A 184 -7.16 10.55 9.75
CA ASP A 184 -8.17 10.30 8.69
C ASP A 184 -9.55 10.88 9.03
N GLY A 185 -9.93 10.91 10.31
CA GLY A 185 -11.28 11.30 10.73
C GLY A 185 -11.65 12.75 10.41
N ASP A 186 -10.71 13.70 10.60
CA ASP A 186 -10.93 15.12 10.39
C ASP A 186 -9.86 15.80 9.52
N GLN A 187 -8.89 15.03 9.03
CA GLN A 187 -7.78 15.47 8.18
C GLN A 187 -6.84 16.50 8.79
N LYS A 188 -6.96 16.79 10.09
CA LYS A 188 -6.07 17.70 10.80
C LYS A 188 -4.73 17.04 11.11
N MET A 189 -3.71 17.87 11.30
CA MET A 189 -2.44 17.44 11.87
C MET A 189 -2.50 17.43 13.39
N TYR A 190 -1.90 16.40 13.96
CA TYR A 190 -1.77 16.16 15.40
C TYR A 190 -0.32 15.93 15.79
N ARG A 191 0.00 16.16 17.07
CA ARG A 191 1.25 15.72 17.69
C ARG A 191 0.99 14.88 18.93
N ILE A 192 1.88 13.93 19.17
CA ILE A 192 1.99 13.17 20.42
C ILE A 192 3.44 13.24 20.85
N GLY A 193 3.70 13.64 22.11
CA GLY A 193 5.05 13.75 22.69
C GLY A 193 5.01 13.95 24.18
N GLU A 194 6.15 14.30 24.78
CA GLU A 194 6.27 14.52 26.23
C GLU A 194 5.35 15.65 26.76
N ALA A 195 4.99 16.61 25.90
CA ALA A 195 4.04 17.67 26.24
C ALA A 195 2.57 17.20 26.25
N SER A 196 2.29 16.01 25.74
CA SER A 196 0.94 15.44 25.70
C SER A 196 0.58 14.86 27.08
N VAL A 197 -0.47 15.39 27.73
CA VAL A 197 -0.98 14.82 28.98
C VAL A 197 -1.47 13.39 28.72
N ALA A 198 -0.90 12.42 29.39
CA ALA A 198 -1.25 11.01 29.28
C ALA A 198 -1.12 10.40 27.87
N GLY A 199 -0.28 10.98 26.96
CA GLY A 199 -0.11 10.47 25.59
C GLY A 199 -1.27 10.77 24.65
N GLU A 200 -2.17 11.69 25.01
CA GLU A 200 -3.29 12.10 24.15
C GLU A 200 -2.79 12.98 22.98
N PRO A 201 -3.25 12.73 21.74
CA PRO A 201 -2.91 13.56 20.60
C PRO A 201 -3.44 15.00 20.73
N VAL A 202 -2.58 15.99 20.49
CA VAL A 202 -2.94 17.41 20.47
C VAL A 202 -3.00 17.89 19.02
N ALA A 203 -4.11 18.55 18.63
CA ALA A 203 -4.26 19.10 17.30
C ALA A 203 -3.29 20.25 17.06
N LEU A 204 -2.53 20.20 15.97
CA LEU A 204 -1.66 21.27 15.49
C LEU A 204 -2.39 22.21 14.55
N THR A 205 -3.44 21.75 13.87
CA THR A 205 -4.24 22.56 12.94
C THR A 205 -5.70 22.54 13.35
N THR A 206 -6.42 23.66 13.12
CA THR A 206 -7.81 23.80 13.54
C THR A 206 -8.78 23.97 12.37
N SER A 207 -8.27 24.38 11.20
CA SER A 207 -9.09 24.67 10.02
C SER A 207 -9.84 23.43 9.54
N ALA A 208 -11.12 23.58 9.24
CA ALA A 208 -11.94 22.56 8.59
C ALA A 208 -11.64 22.53 7.07
N ASN A 209 -11.94 21.40 6.44
CA ASN A 209 -11.78 21.20 4.99
C ASN A 209 -10.34 21.31 4.46
N MET A 210 -9.34 21.25 5.34
CA MET A 210 -7.93 21.20 4.97
C MET A 210 -7.42 19.77 5.06
N ARG A 211 -6.51 19.40 4.14
CA ARG A 211 -5.77 18.13 4.18
C ARG A 211 -4.29 18.43 4.15
N TYR A 212 -3.50 17.72 4.97
CA TYR A 212 -2.07 17.95 5.09
C TYR A 212 -1.30 16.66 4.82
N ALA A 213 -0.13 16.79 4.16
CA ALA A 213 0.75 15.67 3.83
C ALA A 213 2.21 16.09 3.71
N ASP A 214 3.10 15.09 3.71
CA ASP A 214 4.52 15.18 3.31
C ASP A 214 5.28 16.29 4.04
N ALA A 215 5.13 16.31 5.37
CA ALA A 215 5.73 17.35 6.21
C ALA A 215 7.23 17.14 6.42
N VAL A 216 7.97 18.26 6.54
CA VAL A 216 9.38 18.33 6.95
C VAL A 216 9.53 19.33 8.10
N VAL A 217 10.44 19.03 9.05
CA VAL A 217 10.68 19.90 10.21
C VAL A 217 11.71 20.98 9.88
N ASP A 218 11.37 22.25 10.17
CA ASP A 218 12.27 23.40 10.25
C ASP A 218 12.56 23.70 11.72
N SER A 219 13.48 22.92 12.30
CA SER A 219 13.83 23.04 13.72
C SER A 219 14.40 24.41 14.08
N ALA A 220 15.10 25.06 13.15
CA ALA A 220 15.69 26.39 13.38
C ALA A 220 14.60 27.45 13.63
N ARG A 221 13.43 27.29 13.03
CA ARG A 221 12.30 28.22 13.15
C ARG A 221 11.15 27.67 14.01
N GLY A 222 11.27 26.42 14.51
CA GLY A 222 10.23 25.78 15.36
C GLY A 222 8.91 25.57 14.62
N ARG A 223 8.96 25.05 13.40
CA ARG A 223 7.79 24.85 12.54
C ARG A 223 7.93 23.59 11.69
N VAL A 224 6.84 23.13 11.11
CA VAL A 224 6.83 22.14 10.02
C VAL A 224 6.42 22.80 8.71
N ILE A 225 6.99 22.36 7.60
CA ILE A 225 6.57 22.74 6.25
C ILE A 225 5.88 21.53 5.65
N ALA A 226 4.63 21.72 5.17
CA ALA A 226 3.80 20.63 4.65
C ALA A 226 3.07 21.05 3.36
N VAL A 227 2.65 20.08 2.58
CA VAL A 227 1.64 20.26 1.55
C VAL A 227 0.28 20.42 2.23
N ARG A 228 -0.51 21.42 1.82
CA ARG A 228 -1.88 21.64 2.25
C ARG A 228 -2.81 21.73 1.05
N GLU A 229 -3.92 21.03 1.09
CA GLU A 229 -5.05 21.19 0.18
C GLU A 229 -6.22 21.84 0.90
N ASP A 230 -6.76 22.91 0.32
CA ASP A 230 -7.97 23.59 0.77
C ASP A 230 -9.18 23.11 -0.05
N HIS A 231 -10.06 22.36 0.59
CA HIS A 231 -11.29 21.79 0.01
C HIS A 231 -12.55 22.63 0.33
N SER A 232 -12.39 23.87 0.78
CA SER A 232 -13.53 24.75 1.13
C SER A 232 -14.45 25.04 -0.06
N HIS A 233 -13.93 24.92 -1.28
CA HIS A 233 -14.65 25.17 -2.53
C HIS A 233 -15.03 23.88 -3.29
N GLY A 234 -14.84 22.71 -2.69
CA GLY A 234 -15.11 21.40 -3.29
C GLY A 234 -13.87 20.58 -3.55
N SER A 235 -14.04 19.30 -3.91
CA SER A 235 -12.90 18.37 -4.07
C SER A 235 -12.17 18.53 -5.41
N ILE A 236 -12.85 18.99 -6.46
CA ILE A 236 -12.26 19.21 -7.80
C ILE A 236 -11.51 20.55 -7.83
N ASP A 237 -12.00 21.55 -7.10
CA ASP A 237 -11.43 22.90 -7.05
C ASP A 237 -10.50 23.12 -5.84
N ALA A 238 -10.03 22.04 -5.22
CA ALA A 238 -9.12 22.12 -4.09
C ALA A 238 -7.85 22.91 -4.45
N VAL A 239 -7.46 23.87 -3.60
CA VAL A 239 -6.27 24.70 -3.80
C VAL A 239 -5.10 24.10 -3.04
N ALA A 240 -4.05 23.70 -3.77
CA ALA A 240 -2.82 23.18 -3.16
C ALA A 240 -1.82 24.32 -2.87
N THR A 241 -1.14 24.20 -1.73
CA THR A 241 -0.10 25.15 -1.28
C THR A 241 0.97 24.43 -0.47
N LEU A 242 2.18 25.02 -0.38
CA LEU A 242 3.10 24.71 0.69
C LEU A 242 2.84 25.67 1.85
N VAL A 243 2.72 25.14 3.05
CA VAL A 243 2.47 25.93 4.28
C VAL A 243 3.50 25.63 5.36
N ALA A 244 3.82 26.64 6.13
CA ALA A 244 4.54 26.49 7.41
C ALA A 244 3.53 26.52 8.55
N ILE A 245 3.62 25.56 9.48
CA ILE A 245 2.77 25.37 10.64
C ILE A 245 3.64 25.46 11.88
N SER A 246 3.34 26.37 12.81
CA SER A 246 4.12 26.56 14.04
C SER A 246 4.03 25.33 14.94
N LEU A 247 5.18 24.91 15.49
CA LEU A 247 5.26 23.90 16.55
C LEU A 247 5.31 24.50 17.95
N ARG A 248 5.41 25.83 18.06
CA ARG A 248 5.44 26.53 19.34
C ARG A 248 4.03 26.61 19.91
N ASP A 249 3.89 26.26 21.17
CA ASP A 249 2.63 26.45 21.88
C ASP A 249 2.30 27.93 21.93
N GLY A 250 1.04 28.31 21.67
CA GLY A 250 0.60 29.72 21.61
C GLY A 250 0.74 30.57 22.86
N ALA A 251 1.47 30.09 23.88
CA ALA A 251 1.71 30.78 25.14
C ALA A 251 2.83 31.84 25.10
N GLU A 252 3.61 31.95 23.99
CA GLU A 252 4.73 32.92 23.89
C GLU A 252 4.50 34.09 22.91
N GLN A 253 3.29 34.30 22.40
CA GLN A 253 2.99 35.54 21.66
C GLN A 253 2.63 36.65 22.66
N VAL A 254 3.65 37.40 23.04
CA VAL A 254 3.52 38.67 23.77
C VAL A 254 2.76 39.67 22.90
N GLY A 255 1.50 39.96 23.27
CA GLY A 255 0.78 41.16 22.84
C GLY A 255 -0.39 40.93 21.91
N THR A 256 -1.50 40.42 22.43
CA THR A 256 -2.88 40.90 22.16
C THR A 256 -3.86 40.16 23.09
N GLU A 257 -4.94 40.81 23.46
CA GLU A 257 -5.89 40.47 24.49
C GLU A 257 -6.41 39.04 24.48
N GLN A 258 -6.44 38.39 25.64
CA GLN A 258 -7.08 37.10 25.89
C GLN A 258 -8.58 37.12 25.54
N VAL A 259 -8.98 36.41 24.53
CA VAL A 259 -10.36 35.97 24.37
C VAL A 259 -10.32 34.46 24.00
N GLY A 260 -10.61 33.61 24.97
CA GLY A 260 -10.90 32.19 24.76
C GLY A 260 -9.67 31.27 24.66
N THR A 261 -9.72 30.15 25.34
CA THR A 261 -8.70 29.08 25.40
C THR A 261 -8.66 28.23 24.11
N GLU A 262 -8.65 28.82 22.93
CA GLU A 262 -8.36 28.13 21.70
C GLU A 262 -6.90 28.39 21.31
N HIS A 263 -6.09 27.30 21.21
CA HIS A 263 -4.74 27.38 20.69
C HIS A 263 -4.82 27.70 19.19
N VAL A 264 -4.59 28.95 18.82
CA VAL A 264 -4.52 29.37 17.41
C VAL A 264 -3.15 29.04 16.87
N CYS A 265 -3.04 27.94 16.12
CA CYS A 265 -1.86 27.65 15.35
C CYS A 265 -1.81 28.57 14.12
N THR A 266 -0.73 29.33 13.96
CA THR A 266 -0.56 30.21 12.79
C THR A 266 0.00 29.40 11.62
N GLU A 267 -0.74 29.40 10.51
CA GLU A 267 -0.29 28.85 9.23
C GLU A 267 0.21 30.00 8.33
N GLN A 268 1.38 29.82 7.72
CA GLN A 268 1.92 30.75 6.73
C GLN A 268 2.02 30.03 5.37
N VAL A 269 1.38 30.58 4.33
CA VAL A 269 1.57 30.09 2.95
C VAL A 269 2.97 30.47 2.49
N LEU A 270 3.75 29.48 2.05
CA LEU A 270 5.12 29.62 1.54
C LEU A 270 5.17 29.62 0.01
N ALA A 271 4.38 28.74 -0.65
CA ALA A 271 4.29 28.67 -2.09
C ALA A 271 2.86 28.32 -2.53
N SER A 272 2.45 28.86 -3.69
CA SER A 272 1.15 28.68 -4.31
C SER A 272 1.26 28.88 -5.83
N GLY A 273 0.17 28.70 -6.57
CA GLY A 273 0.11 29.00 -8.00
C GLY A 273 0.30 27.78 -8.91
N HIS A 274 0.38 26.59 -8.37
CA HIS A 274 0.36 25.32 -9.10
C HIS A 274 -0.83 24.48 -8.66
N ASP A 275 -1.24 23.54 -9.51
CA ASP A 275 -2.31 22.61 -9.18
C ASP A 275 -1.89 21.64 -8.07
N PHE A 276 -0.62 21.24 -8.05
CA PHE A 276 -0.09 20.25 -7.12
C PHE A 276 1.30 20.61 -6.61
N PHE A 277 1.55 20.24 -5.36
CA PHE A 277 2.84 20.33 -4.67
C PHE A 277 3.16 19.00 -4.02
N SER A 278 4.44 18.64 -3.95
CA SER A 278 4.91 17.50 -3.16
C SER A 278 6.37 17.64 -2.74
N THR A 279 6.78 16.78 -1.85
CA THR A 279 8.17 16.52 -1.48
C THR A 279 8.94 17.78 -1.09
N PRO A 280 8.43 18.62 -0.16
CA PRO A 280 9.24 19.70 0.40
C PRO A 280 10.43 19.11 1.15
N ARG A 281 11.63 19.59 0.84
CA ARG A 281 12.89 19.14 1.48
C ARG A 281 13.72 20.34 1.86
N LEU A 282 13.92 20.51 3.16
CA LEU A 282 14.73 21.58 3.70
C LEU A 282 16.21 21.16 3.69
N ARG A 283 17.08 22.03 3.21
CA ARG A 283 18.53 21.83 3.27
C ARG A 283 18.97 21.66 4.74
N PRO A 284 19.97 20.82 5.06
CA PRO A 284 20.36 20.56 6.45
C PRO A 284 20.68 21.80 7.29
N ASP A 285 21.14 22.89 6.67
CA ASP A 285 21.40 24.17 7.33
C ASP A 285 20.16 25.07 7.46
N GLY A 286 19.01 24.65 6.94
CA GLY A 286 17.75 25.39 6.98
C GLY A 286 17.69 26.61 6.06
N GLN A 287 18.66 26.81 5.16
CA GLN A 287 18.76 28.01 4.33
C GLN A 287 18.06 27.90 2.97
N GLN A 288 17.78 26.70 2.50
CA GLN A 288 17.11 26.48 1.22
C GLN A 288 16.01 25.40 1.34
N LEU A 289 14.93 25.60 0.61
CA LEU A 289 13.85 24.63 0.45
C LEU A 289 13.75 24.21 -1.01
N ALA A 290 13.72 22.90 -1.25
CA ALA A 290 13.39 22.30 -2.55
C ALA A 290 12.01 21.65 -2.47
N TRP A 291 11.25 21.65 -3.58
CA TRP A 291 9.95 20.96 -3.67
C TRP A 291 9.60 20.62 -5.13
N LEU A 292 8.66 19.72 -5.31
CA LEU A 292 8.07 19.41 -6.62
C LEU A 292 6.74 20.15 -6.80
N ALA A 293 6.49 20.59 -8.03
CA ALA A 293 5.19 21.10 -8.45
C ALA A 293 4.87 20.63 -9.87
N TRP A 294 3.59 20.47 -10.18
CA TRP A 294 3.09 20.19 -11.53
C TRP A 294 1.70 20.72 -11.68
N ASP A 295 1.28 20.84 -12.95
CA ASP A 295 -0.02 21.37 -13.32
C ASP A 295 -0.74 20.42 -14.28
N HIS A 296 -2.05 20.46 -14.27
CA HIS A 296 -2.88 19.77 -15.24
C HIS A 296 -2.47 20.10 -16.69
N PRO A 297 -2.57 19.16 -17.65
CA PRO A 297 -3.14 17.81 -17.49
C PRO A 297 -2.13 16.75 -17.02
N ASN A 298 -0.88 17.14 -16.71
CA ASN A 298 0.17 16.20 -16.36
C ASN A 298 -0.10 15.51 -15.01
N MET A 299 0.21 14.23 -14.96
CA MET A 299 0.50 13.53 -13.72
C MET A 299 2.00 13.73 -13.38
N PRO A 300 2.42 13.53 -12.11
CA PRO A 300 3.83 13.78 -11.73
C PRO A 300 4.84 12.89 -12.47
N TRP A 301 4.40 11.77 -13.02
CA TRP A 301 5.24 10.88 -13.86
C TRP A 301 5.24 11.24 -15.35
N ASP A 302 4.39 12.15 -15.80
CA ASP A 302 4.39 12.68 -17.17
C ASP A 302 5.33 13.88 -17.25
N GLY A 303 5.18 14.82 -16.32
CA GLY A 303 6.01 16.00 -16.22
C GLY A 303 5.79 16.72 -14.89
N SER A 304 6.91 17.11 -14.26
CA SER A 304 6.92 17.87 -13.02
C SER A 304 8.15 18.77 -12.95
N THR A 305 8.10 19.83 -12.15
CA THR A 305 9.17 20.79 -11.96
C THR A 305 9.75 20.71 -10.56
N LEU A 306 11.07 20.72 -10.48
CA LEU A 306 11.84 20.86 -9.24
C LEU A 306 12.14 22.33 -8.99
N TRP A 307 11.56 22.85 -7.93
CA TRP A 307 11.75 24.21 -7.45
C TRP A 307 12.80 24.27 -6.36
N LEU A 308 13.50 25.38 -6.28
CA LEU A 308 14.46 25.72 -5.23
C LEU A 308 14.28 27.18 -4.84
N ALA A 309 14.23 27.47 -3.54
CA ALA A 309 14.19 28.83 -3.00
C ALA A 309 15.09 28.99 -1.78
N ASP A 310 15.56 30.19 -1.54
CA ASP A 310 16.25 30.55 -0.31
C ASP A 310 15.22 30.86 0.80
N VAL A 311 15.51 30.50 2.06
CA VAL A 311 14.66 30.74 3.21
C VAL A 311 15.15 31.97 3.93
N ALA A 312 14.38 33.05 3.89
CA ALA A 312 14.70 34.32 4.56
C ALA A 312 14.69 34.19 6.10
N GLY A 313 15.20 35.21 6.80
CA GLY A 313 15.26 35.22 8.25
C GLY A 313 13.89 35.15 8.95
N ASP A 314 12.84 35.67 8.32
CA ASP A 314 11.44 35.59 8.77
C ASP A 314 10.77 34.26 8.38
N GLY A 315 11.48 33.40 7.67
CA GLY A 315 11.00 32.11 7.21
C GLY A 315 10.22 32.13 5.90
N SER A 316 10.06 33.27 5.23
CA SER A 316 9.48 33.34 3.88
C SER A 316 10.44 32.78 2.84
N LEU A 317 9.92 32.38 1.67
CA LEU A 317 10.72 31.94 0.54
C LEU A 317 11.04 33.12 -0.38
N VAL A 318 12.30 33.24 -0.77
CA VAL A 318 12.79 34.24 -1.71
C VAL A 318 13.56 33.57 -2.85
N ASP A 319 13.64 34.24 -4.01
CA ASP A 319 14.38 33.78 -5.18
C ASP A 319 13.98 32.36 -5.65
N ALA A 320 12.69 32.04 -5.56
CA ALA A 320 12.16 30.78 -6.01
C ALA A 320 12.35 30.60 -7.53
N ARG A 321 12.95 29.47 -7.93
CA ARG A 321 13.26 29.16 -9.33
C ARG A 321 13.16 27.67 -9.63
N VAL A 322 12.85 27.33 -10.87
CA VAL A 322 12.92 25.97 -11.38
C VAL A 322 14.38 25.60 -11.66
N VAL A 323 14.82 24.43 -11.17
CA VAL A 323 16.19 23.94 -11.33
C VAL A 323 16.28 22.64 -12.15
N ALA A 324 15.17 21.92 -12.31
CA ALA A 324 15.07 20.73 -13.18
C ALA A 324 13.61 20.45 -13.51
N GLY A 325 13.36 19.54 -14.46
CA GLY A 325 12.01 19.11 -14.85
C GLY A 325 11.36 19.99 -15.90
N GLY A 326 10.13 19.67 -16.19
CA GLY A 326 9.30 20.34 -17.21
C GLY A 326 8.11 19.50 -17.62
N PRO A 327 7.32 19.95 -18.63
CA PRO A 327 6.07 19.29 -19.00
C PRO A 327 6.25 17.88 -19.61
N SER A 328 7.48 17.50 -20.00
CA SER A 328 7.81 16.20 -20.58
C SER A 328 8.97 15.51 -19.86
N GLU A 329 9.32 15.97 -18.66
CA GLU A 329 10.33 15.38 -17.80
C GLU A 329 9.75 15.20 -16.39
N SER A 330 9.79 13.97 -15.90
CA SER A 330 9.34 13.62 -14.54
C SER A 330 10.50 13.66 -13.57
N ILE A 331 10.34 14.42 -12.50
CA ILE A 331 11.27 14.44 -11.38
C ILE A 331 10.67 13.65 -10.21
N PHE A 332 11.51 12.85 -9.57
CA PHE A 332 11.09 12.06 -8.40
C PHE A 332 12.09 12.24 -7.25
N GLN A 333 11.56 12.33 -6.05
CA GLN A 333 12.31 12.35 -4.77
C GLN A 333 13.50 13.31 -4.76
N PRO A 334 13.33 14.65 -4.81
CA PRO A 334 14.41 15.56 -4.43
C PRO A 334 14.84 15.29 -2.99
N GLU A 335 16.17 15.26 -2.74
CA GLU A 335 16.74 14.99 -1.42
C GLU A 335 18.09 15.66 -1.27
N TRP A 336 18.40 16.19 -0.09
CA TRP A 336 19.66 16.83 0.20
C TRP A 336 20.68 15.84 0.75
N SER A 337 21.87 15.82 0.18
CA SER A 337 22.97 15.11 0.81
C SER A 337 23.39 15.77 2.13
N PRO A 338 24.08 15.06 3.04
CA PRO A 338 24.60 15.66 4.28
C PRO A 338 25.51 16.86 4.01
N GLY A 339 26.17 16.92 2.84
CA GLY A 339 26.98 18.05 2.40
C GLY A 339 26.19 19.21 1.79
N GLY A 340 24.85 19.17 1.78
CA GLY A 340 24.00 20.24 1.27
C GLY A 340 23.93 20.33 -0.25
N VAL A 341 24.18 19.24 -0.98
CA VAL A 341 23.98 19.14 -2.44
C VAL A 341 22.63 18.50 -2.71
N LEU A 342 21.81 19.12 -3.58
CA LEU A 342 20.50 18.61 -3.96
C LEU A 342 20.64 17.49 -4.99
N HIS A 343 19.98 16.38 -4.74
CA HIS A 343 19.90 15.21 -5.62
C HIS A 343 18.44 14.94 -5.99
N PHE A 344 18.19 14.27 -7.10
CA PHE A 344 16.85 13.91 -7.58
C PHE A 344 16.94 12.79 -8.61
N ALA A 345 15.85 12.07 -8.82
CA ALA A 345 15.70 11.19 -9.98
C ALA A 345 14.97 11.93 -11.11
N SER A 346 15.40 11.70 -12.35
CA SER A 346 14.81 12.29 -13.56
C SER A 346 14.74 11.25 -14.67
N ASP A 347 13.66 11.24 -15.44
CA ASP A 347 13.47 10.35 -16.59
C ASP A 347 13.83 10.97 -17.95
N ARG A 348 14.60 12.07 -17.96
CA ARG A 348 15.04 12.80 -19.18
C ARG A 348 15.80 11.94 -20.20
N THR A 349 16.36 10.82 -19.75
CA THR A 349 17.08 9.86 -20.62
C THR A 349 16.25 8.61 -20.95
N GLY A 350 14.95 8.64 -20.71
CA GLY A 350 14.04 7.51 -20.93
C GLY A 350 13.90 6.57 -19.74
N TRP A 351 14.68 6.75 -18.69
CA TRP A 351 14.66 6.00 -17.44
C TRP A 351 14.85 6.95 -16.28
N TRP A 352 14.18 6.74 -15.14
CA TRP A 352 14.43 7.50 -13.92
C TRP A 352 15.83 7.18 -13.38
N ASN A 353 16.82 8.00 -13.75
CA ASN A 353 18.18 7.92 -13.24
C ASN A 353 18.45 8.99 -12.19
N LEU A 354 19.47 8.78 -11.35
CA LEU A 354 19.86 9.71 -10.30
C LEU A 354 20.76 10.83 -10.85
N TYR A 355 20.46 12.04 -10.42
CA TYR A 355 21.20 13.26 -10.74
C TYR A 355 21.55 14.03 -9.47
N ARG A 356 22.60 14.83 -9.51
CA ARG A 356 22.87 15.87 -8.52
C ARG A 356 22.86 17.24 -9.20
N LEU A 357 22.42 18.25 -8.47
CA LEU A 357 22.45 19.63 -8.95
C LEU A 357 23.90 20.14 -8.87
N SER A 358 24.48 20.52 -9.98
CA SER A 358 25.80 21.13 -10.10
C SER A 358 25.68 22.54 -10.60
N GLY A 359 26.66 23.41 -10.25
CA GLY A 359 26.64 24.83 -10.61
C GLY A 359 25.81 25.70 -9.66
N LEU A 360 25.86 27.02 -9.87
CA LEU A 360 25.14 28.01 -9.06
C LEU A 360 24.27 28.89 -9.97
N GLY A 361 23.13 29.34 -9.44
CA GLY A 361 22.24 30.29 -10.12
C GLY A 361 21.64 29.72 -11.43
N ALA A 362 21.70 30.52 -12.50
CA ALA A 362 21.16 30.19 -13.83
C ALA A 362 21.95 29.10 -14.58
N GLU A 363 23.16 28.76 -14.13
CA GLU A 363 23.99 27.70 -14.71
C GLU A 363 23.81 26.36 -14.00
N ALA A 364 22.88 26.27 -13.04
CA ALA A 364 22.60 25.03 -12.36
C ALA A 364 22.11 23.97 -13.36
N SER A 365 22.73 22.79 -13.37
CA SER A 365 22.38 21.69 -14.24
C SER A 365 22.40 20.36 -13.49
N GLY A 366 21.57 19.41 -13.94
CA GLY A 366 21.57 18.05 -13.40
C GLY A 366 22.74 17.25 -13.97
N GLU A 367 23.72 16.88 -13.13
CA GLU A 367 24.78 15.96 -13.46
C GLU A 367 24.36 14.51 -13.20
N PRO A 368 24.38 13.61 -14.21
CA PRO A 368 24.02 12.23 -14.02
C PRO A 368 25.05 11.50 -13.15
N LEU A 369 24.58 10.64 -12.23
CA LEU A 369 25.47 9.92 -11.31
C LEU A 369 25.80 8.51 -11.78
N CYS A 370 24.80 7.79 -12.31
CA CYS A 370 24.95 6.40 -12.74
C CYS A 370 23.92 6.09 -13.83
N PRO A 371 24.08 6.59 -15.07
CA PRO A 371 23.12 6.36 -16.15
C PRO A 371 23.02 4.88 -16.51
N MET A 372 21.80 4.31 -16.49
CA MET A 372 21.54 2.93 -16.86
C MET A 372 20.07 2.72 -17.24
N GLU A 373 19.78 1.64 -17.96
CA GLU A 373 18.43 1.21 -18.28
C GLU A 373 17.80 0.55 -17.05
N ALA A 374 17.47 1.40 -16.07
CA ALA A 374 16.83 1.01 -14.80
C ALA A 374 16.09 2.19 -14.17
N GLU A 375 15.11 1.92 -13.36
CA GLU A 375 14.24 2.91 -12.71
C GLU A 375 14.67 3.16 -11.27
N PHE A 376 15.36 4.28 -11.01
CA PHE A 376 15.64 4.82 -9.67
C PHE A 376 14.51 5.73 -9.16
N GLY A 377 13.34 5.60 -9.74
CA GLY A 377 12.12 6.29 -9.40
C GLY A 377 10.91 5.43 -9.73
N GLN A 378 9.74 5.95 -9.45
CA GLN A 378 8.46 5.28 -9.71
C GLN A 378 7.35 6.33 -9.88
N ALA A 379 6.19 5.90 -10.42
CA ALA A 379 5.04 6.78 -10.51
C ALA A 379 4.59 7.21 -9.10
N GLN A 380 4.62 8.53 -8.85
CA GLN A 380 4.33 9.11 -7.53
C GLN A 380 2.83 9.22 -7.29
N TRP A 381 2.18 8.10 -7.00
CA TRP A 381 0.75 8.06 -6.64
C TRP A 381 0.47 8.61 -5.25
N ALA A 382 1.44 8.52 -4.35
CA ALA A 382 1.30 8.92 -2.96
C ALA A 382 2.51 9.75 -2.50
N PHE A 383 2.34 10.48 -1.43
CA PHE A 383 3.42 11.21 -0.79
C PHE A 383 4.39 10.28 -0.04
N GLY A 384 5.61 10.75 0.22
CA GLY A 384 6.58 10.08 1.08
C GLY A 384 7.30 8.89 0.46
N MET A 385 6.98 8.52 -0.80
CA MET A 385 7.67 7.45 -1.54
C MET A 385 9.15 7.75 -1.68
N SER A 386 10.01 6.72 -1.53
CA SER A 386 11.46 6.91 -1.61
C SER A 386 12.20 5.67 -2.09
N CYS A 387 13.26 5.89 -2.87
CA CYS A 387 14.10 4.85 -3.44
C CYS A 387 15.60 5.06 -3.17
N TYR A 388 16.02 6.17 -2.55
CA TYR A 388 17.40 6.39 -2.19
C TYR A 388 17.54 7.30 -0.96
N GLY A 389 18.74 7.34 -0.40
CA GLY A 389 19.17 8.24 0.67
C GLY A 389 20.66 8.18 0.86
N PHE A 390 21.20 8.85 1.87
CA PHE A 390 22.63 9.01 2.09
C PHE A 390 23.08 8.30 3.37
N ASP A 391 24.18 7.56 3.28
CA ASP A 391 24.86 7.02 4.46
C ASP A 391 25.67 8.11 5.21
N GLY A 392 26.20 7.77 6.39
CA GLY A 392 27.00 8.71 7.20
C GLY A 392 28.30 9.16 6.55
N ARG A 393 28.70 8.58 5.42
CA ARG A 393 29.87 8.96 4.63
C ARG A 393 29.50 9.78 3.39
N GLY A 394 28.19 10.00 3.17
CA GLY A 394 27.67 10.71 2.02
C GLY A 394 27.54 9.87 0.74
N ASN A 395 27.75 8.55 0.81
CA ASN A 395 27.42 7.66 -0.30
C ASN A 395 25.93 7.53 -0.46
N ILE A 396 25.46 7.30 -1.69
CA ILE A 396 24.05 7.08 -1.96
C ILE A 396 23.75 5.58 -1.84
N VAL A 397 22.84 5.22 -0.96
CA VAL A 397 22.23 3.89 -0.93
C VAL A 397 20.91 3.97 -1.67
N CYS A 398 20.72 3.15 -2.69
CA CYS A 398 19.58 3.24 -3.58
C CYS A 398 18.97 1.88 -3.90
N ALA A 399 17.65 1.86 -4.08
CA ALA A 399 16.92 0.77 -4.68
C ALA A 399 16.49 1.19 -6.08
N PHE A 400 16.63 0.31 -7.04
CA PHE A 400 16.18 0.54 -8.40
C PHE A 400 15.56 -0.73 -9.00
N THR A 401 14.68 -0.54 -9.98
CA THR A 401 14.02 -1.65 -10.67
C THR A 401 14.61 -1.84 -12.05
N GLN A 402 15.01 -3.06 -12.36
CA GLN A 402 15.47 -3.46 -13.67
C GLN A 402 14.80 -4.78 -14.07
N ALA A 403 14.20 -4.83 -15.26
CA ALA A 403 13.47 -5.98 -15.74
C ALA A 403 12.41 -6.51 -14.73
N GLY A 404 11.67 -5.59 -14.09
CA GLY A 404 10.60 -5.92 -13.14
C GLY A 404 11.07 -6.39 -11.76
N ARG A 405 12.37 -6.33 -11.44
CA ARG A 405 12.94 -6.73 -10.14
C ARG A 405 13.71 -5.60 -9.49
N SER A 406 13.49 -5.37 -8.21
CA SER A 406 14.27 -4.38 -7.45
C SER A 406 15.63 -4.94 -7.06
N GLN A 407 16.60 -4.05 -7.05
CA GLN A 407 17.96 -4.30 -6.59
C GLN A 407 18.36 -3.21 -5.60
N LEU A 408 19.18 -3.55 -4.62
CA LEU A 408 19.78 -2.61 -3.68
C LEU A 408 21.25 -2.39 -4.03
N ALA A 409 21.68 -1.13 -4.04
CA ALA A 409 23.07 -0.79 -4.32
C ALA A 409 23.54 0.43 -3.54
N ARG A 410 24.83 0.63 -3.53
CA ARG A 410 25.50 1.84 -3.05
C ARG A 410 26.27 2.48 -4.19
N ILE A 411 26.09 3.78 -4.41
CA ILE A 411 26.92 4.60 -5.30
C ILE A 411 27.94 5.34 -4.41
N ASP A 412 29.21 5.13 -4.67
CA ASP A 412 30.30 5.84 -3.99
C ASP A 412 30.29 7.33 -4.38
N ALA A 413 30.25 8.21 -3.38
CA ALA A 413 30.11 9.66 -3.61
C ALA A 413 31.25 10.29 -4.37
N SER A 414 32.46 9.69 -4.29
CA SER A 414 33.69 10.23 -4.91
C SER A 414 33.97 9.67 -6.30
N THR A 415 33.73 8.38 -6.50
CA THR A 415 34.04 7.67 -7.75
C THR A 415 32.83 7.46 -8.66
N LEU A 416 31.62 7.64 -8.13
CA LEU A 416 30.32 7.37 -8.77
C LEU A 416 30.16 5.91 -9.21
N GLN A 417 30.97 5.00 -8.64
CA GLN A 417 30.84 3.56 -8.91
C GLN A 417 29.68 2.98 -8.14
N LEU A 418 28.85 2.18 -8.83
CA LEU A 418 27.74 1.45 -8.26
C LEU A 418 28.21 0.07 -7.77
N HIS A 419 27.91 -0.23 -6.51
CA HIS A 419 28.21 -1.50 -5.86
C HIS A 419 26.90 -2.14 -5.38
N PHE A 420 26.59 -3.34 -5.87
CA PHE A 420 25.41 -4.08 -5.45
C PHE A 420 25.51 -4.52 -3.99
N ILE A 421 24.38 -4.43 -3.29
CA ILE A 421 24.18 -4.95 -1.95
C ILE A 421 23.25 -6.16 -2.06
N ALA A 422 23.79 -7.35 -1.74
CA ALA A 422 23.02 -8.59 -1.87
C ALA A 422 21.89 -8.66 -0.86
N THR A 423 20.66 -8.91 -1.33
CA THR A 423 19.47 -9.13 -0.49
C THR A 423 18.62 -10.26 -1.05
N PRO A 424 17.82 -10.94 -0.21
CA PRO A 424 16.87 -11.96 -0.68
C PRO A 424 15.58 -11.36 -1.25
N PHE A 425 15.46 -10.04 -1.34
CA PHE A 425 14.24 -9.35 -1.73
C PHE A 425 14.23 -9.02 -3.22
N CYS A 426 13.09 -9.24 -3.86
CA CYS A 426 12.85 -8.95 -5.27
C CYS A 426 12.04 -7.65 -5.48
N THR A 427 11.48 -7.09 -4.41
CA THR A 427 10.92 -5.73 -4.37
C THR A 427 11.46 -4.99 -3.15
N ILE A 428 11.75 -3.71 -3.31
CA ILE A 428 12.25 -2.82 -2.26
C ILE A 428 11.53 -1.49 -2.42
N THR A 429 10.73 -1.10 -1.43
CA THR A 429 9.99 0.16 -1.41
C THR A 429 10.22 0.91 -0.09
N ASP A 430 9.90 2.20 -0.08
CA ASP A 430 10.04 3.06 1.10
C ASP A 430 11.43 3.03 1.74
N LEU A 431 12.48 3.02 0.91
CA LEU A 431 13.86 2.97 1.38
C LEU A 431 14.22 4.26 2.13
N LYS A 432 14.64 4.10 3.39
CA LYS A 432 15.21 5.17 4.21
C LYS A 432 16.62 4.78 4.65
N VAL A 433 17.54 5.72 4.62
CA VAL A 433 18.96 5.47 4.89
C VAL A 433 19.39 6.28 6.12
N GLY A 434 19.94 5.58 7.10
CA GLY A 434 20.61 6.15 8.26
C GLY A 434 22.14 6.17 8.06
N ALA A 435 22.87 6.55 9.10
CA ALA A 435 24.32 6.69 9.01
C ALA A 435 25.04 5.37 8.67
N ASP A 436 24.63 4.26 9.26
CA ASP A 436 25.27 2.94 9.19
C ASP A 436 24.30 1.81 8.81
N PHE A 437 23.04 2.12 8.58
CA PHE A 437 22.02 1.15 8.19
C PHE A 437 21.02 1.75 7.19
N ALA A 438 20.26 0.89 6.54
CA ALA A 438 19.07 1.29 5.80
C ALA A 438 17.86 0.46 6.27
N ALA A 439 16.67 1.01 6.11
CA ALA A 439 15.41 0.31 6.34
C ALA A 439 14.50 0.45 5.14
N PHE A 440 13.77 -0.60 4.82
CA PHE A 440 12.88 -0.64 3.65
C PHE A 440 11.77 -1.69 3.84
N ILE A 441 10.74 -1.62 3.03
CA ILE A 441 9.78 -2.71 2.89
C ILE A 441 10.30 -3.65 1.80
N GLY A 442 10.70 -4.85 2.20
CA GLY A 442 11.24 -5.88 1.32
C GLY A 442 10.19 -6.95 1.02
N GLY A 443 9.94 -7.24 -0.26
CA GLY A 443 9.15 -8.38 -0.72
C GLY A 443 10.03 -9.46 -1.31
N SER A 444 9.86 -10.70 -0.86
CA SER A 444 10.51 -11.89 -1.43
C SER A 444 9.51 -12.71 -2.23
N GLU A 445 9.98 -13.65 -3.05
CA GLU A 445 9.08 -14.51 -3.85
C GLU A 445 8.37 -15.58 -3.01
N ALA A 446 8.87 -15.90 -1.82
CA ALA A 446 8.45 -17.05 -1.05
C ALA A 446 7.85 -16.73 0.33
N ALA A 447 7.89 -15.48 0.73
CA ALA A 447 7.38 -15.04 2.03
C ALA A 447 6.73 -13.65 1.95
N PRO A 448 5.75 -13.36 2.81
CA PRO A 448 5.12 -12.04 2.88
C PRO A 448 6.14 -10.92 3.01
N SER A 449 5.79 -9.73 2.51
CA SER A 449 6.62 -8.54 2.64
C SER A 449 6.92 -8.23 4.11
N ALA A 450 8.03 -7.56 4.35
CA ALA A 450 8.47 -7.24 5.70
C ALA A 450 9.13 -5.85 5.75
N VAL A 451 9.06 -5.19 6.91
CA VAL A 451 9.98 -4.12 7.26
C VAL A 451 11.33 -4.73 7.57
N VAL A 452 12.34 -4.31 6.86
CA VAL A 452 13.70 -4.86 6.93
C VAL A 452 14.67 -3.76 7.31
N ARG A 453 15.61 -4.07 8.20
CA ARG A 453 16.80 -3.27 8.46
C ARG A 453 18.02 -3.99 7.91
N ILE A 454 18.87 -3.29 7.18
CA ILE A 454 20.14 -3.82 6.70
C ILE A 454 21.29 -2.98 7.27
N ASP A 455 22.26 -3.63 7.85
CA ASP A 455 23.53 -3.01 8.25
C ASP A 455 24.40 -2.79 7.02
N LEU A 456 24.81 -1.55 6.76
CA LEU A 456 25.51 -1.18 5.53
C LEU A 456 26.99 -1.65 5.48
N LEU A 457 27.58 -1.99 6.63
CA LEU A 457 28.95 -2.50 6.71
C LEU A 457 28.98 -4.01 6.49
N THR A 458 28.15 -4.74 7.25
CA THR A 458 28.12 -6.20 7.24
C THR A 458 27.18 -6.79 6.21
N GLN A 459 26.28 -5.98 5.63
CA GLN A 459 25.19 -6.34 4.73
C GLN A 459 24.21 -7.39 5.35
N ARG A 460 24.16 -7.47 6.66
CA ARG A 460 23.23 -8.36 7.36
C ARG A 460 21.85 -7.75 7.39
N CYS A 461 20.88 -8.49 6.85
CA CYS A 461 19.45 -8.14 6.93
C CYS A 461 18.84 -8.67 8.23
N GLU A 462 18.02 -7.83 8.87
CA GLU A 462 17.17 -8.16 9.99
C GLU A 462 15.72 -7.84 9.62
N VAL A 463 14.81 -8.82 9.75
CA VAL A 463 13.37 -8.60 9.61
C VAL A 463 12.84 -8.00 10.90
N LEU A 464 12.38 -6.77 10.86
CA LEU A 464 11.81 -6.06 12.00
C LEU A 464 10.32 -6.42 12.20
N ARG A 465 9.58 -6.56 11.10
CA ARG A 465 8.15 -6.86 11.11
C ARG A 465 7.74 -7.54 9.81
N SER A 466 7.13 -8.71 9.88
CA SER A 466 6.47 -9.34 8.72
C SER A 466 5.07 -8.80 8.53
N ALA A 467 4.64 -8.62 7.28
CA ALA A 467 3.27 -8.26 6.93
C ALA A 467 2.24 -9.36 7.27
N SER A 468 2.69 -10.56 7.57
CA SER A 468 1.82 -11.65 8.01
C SER A 468 2.43 -12.37 9.20
N SER A 469 1.57 -12.72 10.16
CA SER A 469 1.93 -13.63 11.26
C SER A 469 1.81 -15.11 10.88
N SER A 470 1.29 -15.40 9.67
CA SER A 470 1.15 -16.77 9.17
C SER A 470 2.31 -17.14 8.27
N GLU A 471 2.84 -18.33 8.50
CA GLU A 471 3.80 -18.99 7.62
C GLU A 471 3.06 -19.93 6.68
N VAL A 472 3.41 -19.91 5.40
CA VAL A 472 2.97 -20.90 4.43
C VAL A 472 4.14 -21.85 4.16
N ASP A 473 3.84 -23.14 4.08
CA ASP A 473 4.84 -24.11 3.66
C ASP A 473 5.27 -23.81 2.22
N VAL A 474 6.57 -23.67 2.00
CA VAL A 474 7.17 -23.36 0.70
C VAL A 474 6.72 -24.32 -0.41
N ALA A 475 6.32 -25.54 -0.07
CA ALA A 475 5.76 -26.52 -0.99
C ALA A 475 4.40 -26.08 -1.61
N TYR A 476 3.73 -25.09 -1.04
CA TYR A 476 2.49 -24.50 -1.55
C TYR A 476 2.71 -23.15 -2.24
N VAL A 477 3.96 -22.69 -2.35
CA VAL A 477 4.25 -21.38 -2.92
C VAL A 477 4.55 -21.50 -4.41
N SER A 478 3.67 -20.95 -5.23
CA SER A 478 3.93 -20.70 -6.63
C SER A 478 4.79 -19.46 -6.81
N ARG A 479 5.93 -19.58 -7.47
CA ARG A 479 6.86 -18.49 -7.75
C ARG A 479 6.63 -17.93 -9.14
N ALA A 480 6.92 -16.64 -9.32
CA ALA A 480 6.80 -15.94 -10.57
C ALA A 480 7.81 -16.47 -11.62
N GLU A 481 7.33 -16.85 -12.78
CA GLU A 481 8.09 -16.96 -14.01
C GLU A 481 7.90 -15.66 -14.80
N ALA A 482 8.94 -14.86 -14.96
CA ALA A 482 8.87 -13.67 -15.81
C ALA A 482 8.80 -14.11 -17.28
N ILE A 483 7.76 -13.70 -17.98
CA ILE A 483 7.56 -13.99 -19.41
C ILE A 483 7.51 -12.70 -20.21
N THR A 484 8.02 -12.79 -21.44
CA THR A 484 7.88 -11.77 -22.47
C THR A 484 7.18 -12.41 -23.65
N PHE A 485 6.17 -11.76 -24.19
CA PHE A 485 5.34 -12.29 -25.24
C PHE A 485 5.07 -11.24 -26.33
N PRO A 486 4.84 -11.68 -27.59
CA PRO A 486 4.50 -10.78 -28.68
C PRO A 486 3.12 -10.16 -28.48
N THR A 487 2.99 -8.89 -28.84
CA THR A 487 1.73 -8.17 -28.82
C THR A 487 1.55 -7.36 -30.11
N GLU A 488 0.50 -6.56 -30.18
CA GLU A 488 0.12 -5.83 -31.39
C GLU A 488 1.25 -4.91 -31.90
N GLY A 489 1.27 -4.65 -33.21
CA GLY A 489 2.27 -3.81 -33.85
C GLY A 489 3.69 -4.39 -33.89
N GLY A 490 3.88 -5.68 -33.64
CA GLY A 490 5.20 -6.32 -33.58
C GLY A 490 5.97 -5.98 -32.29
N LEU A 491 5.30 -5.44 -31.29
CA LEU A 491 5.88 -5.11 -29.98
C LEU A 491 5.93 -6.34 -29.07
N GLN A 492 6.53 -6.17 -27.91
CA GLN A 492 6.54 -7.16 -26.84
C GLN A 492 5.94 -6.55 -25.56
N ALA A 493 5.24 -7.38 -24.79
CA ALA A 493 4.77 -7.05 -23.47
C ALA A 493 5.29 -8.07 -22.45
N HIS A 494 5.13 -7.75 -21.16
CA HIS A 494 5.71 -8.49 -20.05
C HIS A 494 4.62 -8.98 -19.09
N ALA A 495 4.84 -10.12 -18.45
CA ALA A 495 3.97 -10.60 -17.38
C ALA A 495 4.72 -11.53 -16.43
N LEU A 496 4.08 -11.82 -15.31
CA LEU A 496 4.51 -12.78 -14.31
C LEU A 496 3.54 -13.96 -14.32
N PHE A 497 4.03 -15.12 -14.71
CA PHE A 497 3.25 -16.35 -14.76
C PHE A 497 3.48 -17.18 -13.49
N TYR A 498 2.41 -17.74 -12.95
CA TYR A 498 2.41 -18.58 -11.76
C TYR A 498 1.67 -19.89 -12.06
N ALA A 499 2.40 -21.00 -12.07
CA ALA A 499 1.81 -22.32 -12.24
C ALA A 499 1.03 -22.76 -10.98
N PRO A 500 0.01 -23.62 -11.08
CA PRO A 500 -0.63 -24.20 -9.91
C PRO A 500 0.35 -25.05 -9.11
N VAL A 501 0.30 -24.92 -7.79
CA VAL A 501 1.18 -25.65 -6.86
C VAL A 501 0.40 -26.12 -5.64
N ASN A 502 0.31 -27.46 -5.47
CA ASN A 502 -0.24 -28.07 -4.27
C ASN A 502 0.39 -29.47 -4.12
N PRO A 503 1.14 -29.75 -3.02
CA PRO A 503 1.81 -31.05 -2.87
C PRO A 503 0.84 -32.21 -2.62
N ARG A 504 -0.45 -31.95 -2.35
CA ARG A 504 -1.46 -32.99 -2.06
C ARG A 504 -2.36 -33.30 -3.25
N PHE A 505 -2.40 -32.42 -4.25
CA PHE A 505 -3.30 -32.56 -5.40
C PHE A 505 -2.56 -32.35 -6.71
N THR A 506 -3.04 -33.04 -7.74
CA THR A 506 -2.65 -32.84 -9.13
C THR A 506 -3.90 -32.79 -10.00
N GLY A 507 -3.82 -32.10 -11.14
CA GLY A 507 -4.90 -32.09 -12.11
C GLY A 507 -5.07 -33.41 -12.85
N PRO A 508 -6.19 -33.60 -13.57
CA PRO A 508 -6.39 -34.75 -14.41
C PRO A 508 -5.28 -34.87 -15.47
N PRO A 509 -4.81 -36.09 -15.77
CA PRO A 509 -3.76 -36.30 -16.76
C PRO A 509 -4.14 -35.74 -18.14
N GLY A 510 -3.24 -34.94 -18.72
CA GLY A 510 -3.43 -34.34 -20.04
C GLY A 510 -4.34 -33.12 -20.09
N GLU A 511 -4.90 -32.68 -18.94
CA GLU A 511 -5.68 -31.44 -18.89
C GLU A 511 -4.78 -30.28 -18.41
N PRO A 512 -4.64 -29.19 -19.19
CA PRO A 512 -4.01 -27.98 -18.70
C PRO A 512 -4.90 -27.26 -17.66
N PRO A 513 -4.31 -26.53 -16.71
CA PRO A 513 -5.06 -25.82 -15.67
C PRO A 513 -5.88 -24.66 -16.23
N PRO A 514 -6.99 -24.25 -15.55
CA PRO A 514 -7.67 -23.01 -15.83
C PRO A 514 -6.75 -21.82 -15.57
N LEU A 515 -6.97 -20.71 -16.29
CA LEU A 515 -6.18 -19.49 -16.20
C LEU A 515 -6.99 -18.37 -15.55
N ILE A 516 -6.34 -17.62 -14.67
CA ILE A 516 -6.78 -16.29 -14.21
C ILE A 516 -5.76 -15.27 -14.73
N VAL A 517 -6.20 -14.34 -15.58
CA VAL A 517 -5.42 -13.18 -15.98
C VAL A 517 -5.70 -12.05 -14.99
N MET A 518 -4.66 -11.47 -14.44
CA MET A 518 -4.73 -10.31 -13.56
C MET A 518 -4.20 -9.08 -14.27
N SER A 519 -4.87 -7.95 -14.06
CA SER A 519 -4.44 -6.63 -14.51
C SER A 519 -4.35 -5.71 -13.31
N HIS A 520 -3.19 -5.07 -13.12
CA HIS A 520 -3.01 -4.11 -12.05
C HIS A 520 -3.82 -2.84 -12.27
N GLY A 521 -4.09 -2.11 -11.18
CA GLY A 521 -4.70 -0.78 -11.21
C GLY A 521 -3.70 0.31 -11.57
N GLY A 522 -4.15 1.55 -11.46
CA GLY A 522 -3.40 2.75 -11.79
C GLY A 522 -4.08 3.55 -12.90
N PRO A 523 -3.84 3.33 -14.20
CA PRO A 523 -3.13 2.23 -14.85
C PRO A 523 -1.59 2.35 -14.84
N THR A 524 -1.00 3.48 -14.50
CA THR A 524 0.47 3.66 -14.44
C THR A 524 1.03 3.07 -13.14
N SER A 525 1.18 1.74 -13.12
CA SER A 525 1.68 0.94 -11.99
C SER A 525 2.44 -0.27 -12.51
N THR A 526 2.67 -1.30 -11.69
CA THR A 526 3.37 -2.54 -12.11
C THR A 526 3.01 -3.72 -11.22
N ALA A 527 2.91 -4.90 -11.81
CA ALA A 527 2.91 -6.18 -11.10
C ALA A 527 4.35 -6.57 -10.73
N THR A 528 4.54 -7.12 -9.55
CA THR A 528 5.86 -7.47 -9.02
C THR A 528 5.95 -8.96 -8.66
N PRO A 529 7.15 -9.58 -8.69
CA PRO A 529 7.33 -10.99 -8.38
C PRO A 529 7.29 -11.31 -6.87
N ALA A 530 7.01 -10.33 -6.01
CA ALA A 530 6.89 -10.55 -4.58
C ALA A 530 5.72 -11.47 -4.24
N PHE A 531 5.88 -12.22 -3.16
CA PHE A 531 4.84 -13.09 -2.64
C PHE A 531 3.51 -12.36 -2.45
N ASN A 532 2.46 -12.89 -3.04
CA ASN A 532 1.12 -12.34 -2.98
C ASN A 532 0.13 -13.42 -2.53
N TRP A 533 -0.48 -13.24 -1.36
CA TRP A 533 -1.46 -14.17 -0.81
C TRP A 533 -2.63 -14.45 -1.75
N SER A 534 -3.11 -13.45 -2.51
CA SER A 534 -4.20 -13.63 -3.46
C SER A 534 -3.79 -14.56 -4.61
N ILE A 535 -2.56 -14.45 -5.11
CA ILE A 535 -2.02 -15.36 -6.13
C ILE A 535 -1.92 -16.77 -5.55
N GLN A 536 -1.37 -16.93 -4.33
CA GLN A 536 -1.27 -18.24 -3.67
C GLN A 536 -2.66 -18.85 -3.37
N TYR A 537 -3.66 -18.03 -3.12
CA TYR A 537 -5.04 -18.49 -2.96
C TYR A 537 -5.54 -19.26 -4.21
N TRP A 538 -5.26 -18.73 -5.39
CA TRP A 538 -5.65 -19.34 -6.67
C TRP A 538 -4.76 -20.52 -7.04
N THR A 539 -3.44 -20.36 -6.97
CA THR A 539 -2.50 -21.40 -7.42
C THR A 539 -2.56 -22.67 -6.59
N THR A 540 -2.81 -22.56 -5.29
CA THR A 540 -2.99 -23.74 -4.41
C THR A 540 -4.32 -24.45 -4.62
N ARG A 541 -5.25 -23.89 -5.39
CA ARG A 541 -6.53 -24.49 -5.79
C ARG A 541 -6.51 -25.04 -7.22
N GLY A 542 -5.36 -24.99 -7.88
CA GLY A 542 -5.19 -25.55 -9.22
C GLY A 542 -5.38 -24.56 -10.37
N PHE A 543 -5.49 -23.26 -10.09
CA PHE A 543 -5.48 -22.24 -11.13
C PHE A 543 -4.04 -21.85 -11.48
N ALA A 544 -3.76 -21.68 -12.77
CA ALA A 544 -2.65 -20.86 -13.21
C ALA A 544 -3.04 -19.37 -13.12
N VAL A 545 -2.08 -18.51 -12.81
CA VAL A 545 -2.28 -17.05 -12.77
C VAL A 545 -1.25 -16.40 -13.67
N VAL A 546 -1.65 -15.39 -14.43
CA VAL A 546 -0.73 -14.47 -15.11
C VAL A 546 -1.07 -13.03 -14.71
N ASP A 547 -0.08 -12.33 -14.16
CA ASP A 547 -0.20 -10.93 -13.74
C ASP A 547 0.52 -10.07 -14.77
N VAL A 548 -0.25 -9.28 -15.53
CA VAL A 548 0.23 -8.67 -16.77
C VAL A 548 0.77 -7.27 -16.51
N ASN A 549 2.01 -7.04 -16.91
CA ASN A 549 2.60 -5.71 -17.04
C ASN A 549 2.37 -5.21 -18.48
N TYR A 550 1.17 -4.76 -18.76
CA TYR A 550 0.78 -4.26 -20.08
C TYR A 550 1.53 -2.99 -20.48
N GLY A 551 1.54 -2.65 -21.76
CA GLY A 551 2.07 -1.38 -22.26
C GLY A 551 1.43 -0.21 -21.55
N GLY A 552 2.23 0.59 -20.82
CA GLY A 552 1.77 1.57 -19.84
C GLY A 552 2.27 1.32 -18.42
N SER A 553 2.70 0.08 -18.12
CA SER A 553 3.28 -0.26 -16.81
C SER A 553 4.61 0.44 -16.57
N THR A 554 4.92 0.69 -15.29
CA THR A 554 6.23 1.21 -14.86
C THR A 554 7.26 0.08 -14.72
N GLY A 555 8.54 0.43 -14.58
CA GLY A 555 9.63 -0.55 -14.41
C GLY A 555 10.30 -1.00 -15.72
N TYR A 556 9.87 -0.45 -16.86
CA TYR A 556 10.34 -0.82 -18.21
C TYR A 556 10.71 0.40 -19.06
N GLY A 557 10.96 1.54 -18.44
CA GLY A 557 11.31 2.79 -19.10
C GLY A 557 10.11 3.65 -19.53
N ARG A 558 10.41 4.92 -19.87
CA ARG A 558 9.41 5.93 -20.26
C ARG A 558 8.65 5.51 -21.53
N ASP A 559 9.35 4.97 -22.53
CA ASP A 559 8.73 4.56 -23.79
C ASP A 559 7.70 3.45 -23.60
N TYR A 560 7.98 2.50 -22.70
CA TYR A 560 7.01 1.45 -22.36
C TYR A 560 5.80 2.04 -21.63
N ARG A 561 6.04 2.92 -20.67
CA ARG A 561 4.98 3.65 -19.94
C ARG A 561 4.12 4.49 -20.88
N ALA A 562 4.72 5.15 -21.87
CA ALA A 562 4.04 6.00 -22.84
C ALA A 562 3.14 5.23 -23.82
N ARG A 563 3.25 3.90 -23.94
CA ARG A 563 2.40 3.10 -24.85
C ARG A 563 0.91 3.21 -24.56
N LEU A 564 0.54 3.56 -23.35
CA LEU A 564 -0.86 3.73 -22.95
C LEU A 564 -1.42 5.11 -23.31
N ALA A 565 -0.58 6.08 -23.68
CA ALA A 565 -1.01 7.42 -24.02
C ALA A 565 -1.98 7.40 -25.21
N GLY A 566 -3.22 7.88 -24.98
CA GLY A 566 -4.32 7.82 -25.93
C GLY A 566 -4.79 6.40 -26.30
N GLN A 567 -4.33 5.34 -25.59
CA GLN A 567 -4.58 3.95 -25.93
C GLN A 567 -5.15 3.10 -24.78
N TRP A 568 -5.53 3.70 -23.67
CA TRP A 568 -6.16 2.99 -22.55
C TRP A 568 -7.49 2.36 -22.98
N GLY A 569 -7.74 1.11 -22.58
CA GLY A 569 -8.83 0.28 -23.04
C GLY A 569 -8.57 -0.42 -24.40
N VAL A 570 -7.34 -0.28 -24.92
CA VAL A 570 -6.89 -0.96 -26.14
C VAL A 570 -5.63 -1.78 -25.85
N VAL A 571 -4.51 -1.11 -25.55
CA VAL A 571 -3.21 -1.75 -25.33
C VAL A 571 -3.23 -2.67 -24.10
N ASP A 572 -3.79 -2.21 -23.00
CA ASP A 572 -3.94 -2.99 -21.75
C ASP A 572 -4.82 -4.23 -21.95
N VAL A 573 -5.87 -4.11 -22.77
CA VAL A 573 -6.79 -5.22 -23.13
C VAL A 573 -6.12 -6.21 -24.06
N ASP A 574 -5.45 -5.73 -25.11
CA ASP A 574 -4.78 -6.57 -26.08
C ASP A 574 -3.62 -7.35 -25.43
N ASP A 575 -2.84 -6.70 -24.58
CA ASP A 575 -1.74 -7.34 -23.85
C ASP A 575 -2.26 -8.40 -22.87
N ALA A 576 -3.38 -8.17 -22.18
CA ALA A 576 -4.01 -9.18 -21.33
C ALA A 576 -4.48 -10.42 -22.11
N VAL A 577 -5.09 -10.21 -23.28
CA VAL A 577 -5.51 -11.30 -24.15
C VAL A 577 -4.30 -12.04 -24.76
N ASN A 578 -3.28 -11.31 -25.21
CA ASN A 578 -2.09 -11.88 -25.82
C ASN A 578 -1.24 -12.68 -24.82
N ALA A 579 -1.16 -12.25 -23.55
CA ALA A 579 -0.56 -13.05 -22.48
C ALA A 579 -1.26 -14.41 -22.32
N ALA A 580 -2.60 -14.40 -22.33
CA ALA A 580 -3.39 -15.62 -22.19
C ALA A 580 -3.24 -16.54 -23.44
N ARG A 581 -3.23 -15.98 -24.64
CA ARG A 581 -2.99 -16.72 -25.89
C ARG A 581 -1.61 -17.37 -25.91
N PHE A 582 -0.57 -16.60 -25.57
CA PHE A 582 0.80 -17.10 -25.50
C PHE A 582 0.92 -18.31 -24.57
N LEU A 583 0.30 -18.26 -23.38
CA LEU A 583 0.31 -19.37 -22.44
C LEU A 583 -0.52 -20.57 -22.91
N ALA A 584 -1.62 -20.33 -23.63
CA ALA A 584 -2.45 -21.38 -24.22
C ALA A 584 -1.70 -22.08 -25.38
N GLU A 585 -1.04 -21.33 -26.25
CA GLU A 585 -0.23 -21.86 -27.35
C GLU A 585 0.98 -22.67 -26.86
N ARG A 586 1.56 -22.24 -25.71
CA ARG A 586 2.61 -22.98 -25.00
C ARG A 586 2.08 -24.28 -24.36
N GLY A 587 0.77 -24.49 -24.30
CA GLY A 587 0.13 -25.62 -23.63
C GLY A 587 0.15 -25.55 -22.12
N SER A 588 0.45 -24.38 -21.56
CA SER A 588 0.56 -24.17 -20.10
C SER A 588 -0.80 -24.00 -19.41
N VAL A 589 -1.85 -23.62 -20.14
CA VAL A 589 -3.18 -23.32 -19.62
C VAL A 589 -4.28 -23.77 -20.59
N ASN A 590 -5.49 -23.93 -20.06
CA ASN A 590 -6.68 -24.26 -20.84
C ASN A 590 -7.41 -22.98 -21.29
N PRO A 591 -7.37 -22.61 -22.58
CA PRO A 591 -8.05 -21.41 -23.07
C PRO A 591 -9.57 -21.45 -22.88
N ALA A 592 -10.19 -22.64 -22.84
CA ALA A 592 -11.63 -22.80 -22.61
C ALA A 592 -12.04 -22.61 -21.14
N ARG A 593 -11.11 -22.44 -20.23
CA ARG A 593 -11.32 -22.15 -18.81
C ARG A 593 -10.45 -20.96 -18.38
N SER A 594 -10.63 -19.82 -19.03
CA SER A 594 -9.88 -18.59 -18.75
C SER A 594 -10.80 -17.49 -18.21
N ALA A 595 -10.38 -16.86 -17.12
CA ALA A 595 -11.01 -15.70 -16.52
C ALA A 595 -10.06 -14.52 -16.52
N ILE A 596 -10.61 -13.29 -16.52
CA ILE A 596 -9.86 -12.07 -16.32
C ILE A 596 -10.36 -11.35 -15.05
N ARG A 597 -9.45 -10.77 -14.27
CA ARG A 597 -9.81 -9.99 -13.08
C ARG A 597 -8.89 -8.80 -12.89
N GLY A 598 -9.42 -7.77 -12.24
CA GLY A 598 -8.64 -6.60 -11.88
C GLY A 598 -9.42 -5.64 -10.99
N GLY A 599 -8.69 -4.71 -10.37
CA GLY A 599 -9.28 -3.65 -9.56
C GLY A 599 -9.02 -2.27 -10.17
N SER A 600 -9.96 -1.32 -9.98
CA SER A 600 -9.81 0.05 -10.50
C SER A 600 -9.58 0.05 -12.02
N ALA A 601 -8.47 0.62 -12.48
CA ALA A 601 -8.08 0.55 -13.90
C ALA A 601 -7.99 -0.90 -14.42
N GLY A 602 -7.52 -1.86 -13.63
CA GLY A 602 -7.56 -3.29 -14.01
C GLY A 602 -8.98 -3.85 -14.09
N GLY A 603 -9.91 -3.31 -13.29
CA GLY A 603 -11.34 -3.60 -13.41
C GLY A 603 -11.94 -3.06 -14.71
N TYR A 604 -11.50 -1.89 -15.15
CA TYR A 604 -11.84 -1.34 -16.47
C TYR A 604 -11.29 -2.25 -17.60
N THR A 605 -10.01 -2.61 -17.54
CA THR A 605 -9.42 -3.56 -18.50
C THR A 605 -10.21 -4.86 -18.55
N THR A 606 -10.66 -5.38 -17.39
CA THR A 606 -11.53 -6.56 -17.30
C THR A 606 -12.86 -6.35 -18.04
N LEU A 607 -13.57 -5.25 -17.75
CA LEU A 607 -14.86 -4.93 -18.41
C LEU A 607 -14.69 -4.72 -19.93
N CYS A 608 -13.62 -4.03 -20.34
CA CYS A 608 -13.29 -3.86 -21.76
C CYS A 608 -13.00 -5.20 -22.44
N ALA A 609 -12.22 -6.08 -21.81
CA ALA A 609 -11.90 -7.40 -22.36
C ALA A 609 -13.16 -8.25 -22.56
N LEU A 610 -14.09 -8.25 -21.60
CA LEU A 610 -15.36 -8.99 -21.68
C LEU A 610 -16.37 -8.37 -22.66
N THR A 611 -16.22 -7.08 -22.99
CA THR A 611 -17.10 -6.39 -23.93
C THR A 611 -16.55 -6.41 -25.36
N PHE A 612 -15.26 -6.18 -25.53
CA PHE A 612 -14.64 -5.94 -26.87
C PHE A 612 -13.80 -7.10 -27.38
N ARG A 613 -13.60 -8.15 -26.57
CA ARG A 613 -12.87 -9.37 -26.96
C ARG A 613 -13.69 -10.60 -26.57
N SER A 614 -13.38 -11.75 -27.18
CA SER A 614 -14.13 -13.01 -27.00
C SER A 614 -13.29 -14.14 -26.39
N PHE A 615 -12.13 -13.81 -25.80
CA PHE A 615 -11.21 -14.84 -25.31
C PHE A 615 -11.65 -15.42 -23.95
N PHE A 616 -12.11 -14.56 -23.03
CA PHE A 616 -12.39 -14.94 -21.66
C PHE A 616 -13.82 -15.48 -21.49
N GLN A 617 -13.96 -16.57 -20.72
CA GLN A 617 -15.26 -17.17 -20.40
C GLN A 617 -16.00 -16.44 -19.30
N CYS A 618 -15.29 -15.73 -18.42
CA CYS A 618 -15.88 -14.89 -17.39
C CYS A 618 -14.86 -13.88 -16.84
N GLY A 619 -15.31 -12.98 -15.97
CA GLY A 619 -14.40 -12.08 -15.27
C GLY A 619 -14.94 -11.57 -13.96
N ALA A 620 -14.01 -10.95 -13.17
CA ALA A 620 -14.30 -10.30 -11.92
C ALA A 620 -13.76 -8.87 -11.92
N SER A 621 -14.66 -7.89 -11.84
CA SER A 621 -14.30 -6.48 -11.76
C SER A 621 -14.47 -5.98 -10.33
N HIS A 622 -13.37 -5.56 -9.73
CA HIS A 622 -13.33 -4.93 -8.41
C HIS A 622 -13.29 -3.43 -8.59
N TYR A 623 -14.34 -2.73 -8.15
CA TYR A 623 -14.46 -1.26 -8.25
C TYR A 623 -13.94 -0.71 -9.59
N GLY A 624 -14.33 -1.37 -10.69
CA GLY A 624 -13.88 -1.03 -12.04
C GLY A 624 -14.78 -0.02 -12.74
N ILE A 625 -14.24 0.61 -13.79
CA ILE A 625 -14.88 1.68 -14.54
C ILE A 625 -15.64 1.08 -15.71
N GLY A 626 -16.96 1.31 -15.78
CA GLY A 626 -17.82 0.93 -16.91
C GLY A 626 -18.11 2.10 -17.88
N ASP A 627 -18.03 3.34 -17.39
CA ASP A 627 -18.33 4.58 -18.11
C ASP A 627 -17.23 5.62 -17.89
N LEU A 628 -16.43 5.88 -18.91
CA LEU A 628 -15.37 6.88 -18.88
C LEU A 628 -15.89 8.33 -18.88
N GLU A 629 -17.07 8.59 -19.46
CA GLU A 629 -17.67 9.93 -19.44
C GLU A 629 -18.11 10.30 -18.02
N ALA A 630 -18.70 9.34 -17.29
CA ALA A 630 -19.06 9.53 -15.90
C ALA A 630 -17.81 9.72 -15.03
N LEU A 631 -16.76 8.91 -15.23
CA LEU A 631 -15.50 9.07 -14.52
C LEU A 631 -14.88 10.46 -14.74
N ALA A 632 -14.84 10.94 -15.98
CA ALA A 632 -14.29 12.26 -16.31
C ALA A 632 -15.03 13.42 -15.62
N ARG A 633 -16.34 13.25 -15.32
CA ARG A 633 -17.14 14.25 -14.62
C ARG A 633 -17.05 14.19 -13.10
N ASP A 634 -16.92 12.98 -12.57
CA ASP A 634 -17.23 12.70 -11.16
C ASP A 634 -15.99 12.33 -10.33
N THR A 635 -14.78 12.24 -10.94
CA THR A 635 -13.54 11.91 -10.23
C THR A 635 -12.98 13.11 -9.45
N HIS A 636 -11.99 12.83 -8.57
CA HIS A 636 -11.32 13.83 -7.74
C HIS A 636 -10.23 14.63 -8.51
N LYS A 637 -9.78 15.75 -7.94
CA LYS A 637 -8.83 16.69 -8.57
C LYS A 637 -7.59 15.99 -9.13
N PHE A 638 -6.95 15.10 -8.36
CA PHE A 638 -5.68 14.48 -8.76
C PHE A 638 -5.79 13.71 -10.08
N GLU A 639 -6.93 13.04 -10.35
CA GLU A 639 -7.17 12.30 -11.59
C GLU A 639 -8.07 13.02 -12.59
N SER A 640 -8.60 14.21 -12.27
CA SER A 640 -9.59 14.89 -13.08
C SER A 640 -9.16 15.13 -14.54
N ARG A 641 -7.85 15.26 -14.79
CA ARG A 641 -7.28 15.42 -16.12
C ARG A 641 -6.37 14.27 -16.57
N TYR A 642 -6.25 13.22 -15.75
CA TYR A 642 -5.45 12.04 -16.08
C TYR A 642 -5.95 11.36 -17.36
N LEU A 643 -7.27 11.30 -17.53
CA LEU A 643 -7.90 10.76 -18.74
C LEU A 643 -7.55 11.52 -20.01
N ASP A 644 -7.15 12.78 -19.92
CA ASP A 644 -6.72 13.57 -21.09
C ASP A 644 -5.48 12.92 -21.75
N GLY A 645 -4.54 12.41 -20.95
CA GLY A 645 -3.38 11.67 -21.44
C GLY A 645 -3.73 10.25 -21.91
N LEU A 646 -4.62 9.58 -21.21
CA LEU A 646 -4.96 8.16 -21.45
C LEU A 646 -5.95 7.95 -22.62
N ILE A 647 -6.88 8.89 -22.83
CA ILE A 647 -7.97 8.80 -23.83
C ILE A 647 -7.87 9.97 -24.81
N GLY A 648 -7.72 11.18 -24.28
CA GLY A 648 -7.70 12.43 -25.02
C GLY A 648 -8.42 13.55 -24.27
N PRO A 649 -8.21 14.83 -24.65
CA PRO A 649 -8.76 15.99 -23.92
C PRO A 649 -10.29 15.95 -23.81
N TRP A 650 -10.81 16.02 -22.59
CA TRP A 650 -12.24 16.16 -22.32
C TRP A 650 -12.66 17.63 -22.34
N PRO A 651 -13.80 18.01 -22.95
CA PRO A 651 -14.77 17.17 -23.68
C PRO A 651 -14.45 16.98 -25.17
N ALA A 652 -13.36 17.52 -25.71
CA ALA A 652 -13.07 17.52 -27.17
C ALA A 652 -12.98 16.08 -27.73
N ALA A 653 -12.49 15.10 -26.94
CA ALA A 653 -12.41 13.70 -27.33
C ALA A 653 -13.62 12.85 -26.91
N GLN A 654 -14.77 13.44 -26.59
CA GLN A 654 -15.96 12.75 -26.06
C GLN A 654 -16.37 11.50 -26.85
N ALA A 655 -16.28 11.53 -28.17
CA ALA A 655 -16.59 10.35 -28.99
C ALA A 655 -15.73 9.13 -28.61
N ARG A 656 -14.42 9.35 -28.35
CA ARG A 656 -13.49 8.29 -27.93
C ARG A 656 -13.80 7.76 -26.52
N TYR A 657 -14.22 8.62 -25.60
CA TYR A 657 -14.71 8.19 -24.27
C TYR A 657 -15.88 7.24 -24.42
N ARG A 658 -16.87 7.56 -25.26
CA ARG A 658 -18.01 6.69 -25.57
C ARG A 658 -17.60 5.37 -26.22
N GLU A 659 -16.72 5.42 -27.22
CA GLU A 659 -16.24 4.25 -27.94
C GLU A 659 -15.50 3.26 -27.02
N ARG A 660 -14.89 3.73 -25.94
CA ARG A 660 -14.12 2.94 -24.98
C ARG A 660 -14.83 2.66 -23.66
N SER A 661 -16.07 3.10 -23.50
CA SER A 661 -16.89 2.80 -22.32
C SER A 661 -17.67 1.51 -22.53
N PRO A 662 -17.39 0.43 -21.80
CA PRO A 662 -18.09 -0.85 -21.91
C PRO A 662 -19.62 -0.73 -21.81
N ILE A 663 -20.12 0.18 -21.01
CA ILE A 663 -21.57 0.39 -20.80
C ILE A 663 -22.31 0.79 -22.07
N ASN A 664 -21.64 1.39 -23.05
CA ASN A 664 -22.25 1.82 -24.30
C ASN A 664 -22.35 0.69 -25.35
N PHE A 665 -21.79 -0.49 -25.07
CA PHE A 665 -21.71 -1.63 -25.99
C PHE A 665 -22.20 -2.92 -25.34
N THR A 666 -23.26 -2.80 -24.56
CA THR A 666 -23.83 -3.94 -23.82
C THR A 666 -24.31 -5.07 -24.75
N GLU A 667 -24.65 -4.76 -26.00
CA GLU A 667 -24.97 -5.73 -27.04
C GLU A 667 -23.77 -6.64 -27.39
N ARG A 668 -22.53 -6.23 -27.13
CA ARG A 668 -21.31 -7.01 -27.37
C ARG A 668 -20.92 -7.91 -26.21
N LEU A 669 -21.47 -7.66 -25.01
CA LEU A 669 -21.24 -8.51 -23.85
C LEU A 669 -21.62 -9.95 -24.15
N SER A 670 -20.72 -10.89 -23.91
CA SER A 670 -20.92 -12.29 -24.17
C SER A 670 -20.52 -13.21 -23.01
N SER A 671 -19.93 -12.65 -21.96
CA SER A 671 -19.34 -13.41 -20.87
C SER A 671 -19.94 -13.06 -19.51
N PRO A 672 -20.18 -14.06 -18.65
CA PRO A 672 -20.54 -13.87 -17.26
C PRO A 672 -19.56 -13.00 -16.48
N MET A 673 -20.03 -12.25 -15.49
CA MET A 673 -19.17 -11.45 -14.63
C MET A 673 -19.65 -11.31 -13.19
N ILE A 674 -18.70 -11.12 -12.28
CA ILE A 674 -18.97 -10.71 -10.90
C ILE A 674 -18.39 -9.32 -10.69
N LEU A 675 -19.18 -8.45 -10.06
CA LEU A 675 -18.84 -7.07 -9.75
C LEU A 675 -18.77 -6.90 -8.23
N LEU A 676 -17.69 -6.29 -7.72
CA LEU A 676 -17.45 -6.10 -6.30
C LEU A 676 -17.10 -4.63 -6.05
N GLN A 677 -17.87 -3.95 -5.19
CA GLN A 677 -17.82 -2.49 -5.06
C GLN A 677 -17.96 -2.03 -3.62
N GLY A 678 -17.16 -1.02 -3.21
CA GLY A 678 -17.34 -0.29 -1.96
C GLY A 678 -18.41 0.80 -2.09
N LEU A 679 -19.31 0.93 -1.10
CA LEU A 679 -20.38 1.93 -1.13
C LEU A 679 -19.90 3.35 -0.90
N GLU A 680 -18.73 3.54 -0.27
CA GLU A 680 -18.15 4.85 0.03
C GLU A 680 -17.02 5.22 -0.95
N ASP A 681 -16.92 4.50 -2.08
CA ASP A 681 -15.93 4.76 -3.12
C ASP A 681 -16.23 6.07 -3.85
N LYS A 682 -15.29 7.02 -3.77
CA LYS A 682 -15.37 8.32 -4.44
C LYS A 682 -14.45 8.44 -5.65
N ALA A 683 -13.52 7.51 -5.82
CA ALA A 683 -12.68 7.44 -7.01
C ALA A 683 -13.46 6.83 -8.18
N VAL A 684 -14.13 5.68 -7.93
CA VAL A 684 -15.06 5.05 -8.87
C VAL A 684 -16.43 4.88 -8.19
N PRO A 685 -17.40 5.78 -8.45
CA PRO A 685 -18.68 5.75 -7.76
C PRO A 685 -19.44 4.44 -7.95
N PRO A 686 -20.19 3.95 -6.93
CA PRO A 686 -20.91 2.69 -6.96
C PRO A 686 -21.92 2.55 -8.10
N ALA A 687 -22.42 3.66 -8.62
CA ALA A 687 -23.32 3.69 -9.77
C ALA A 687 -22.71 3.04 -11.04
N GLN A 688 -21.38 3.04 -11.17
CA GLN A 688 -20.65 2.39 -12.25
C GLN A 688 -20.87 0.87 -12.25
N ALA A 689 -20.66 0.24 -11.09
CA ALA A 689 -20.88 -1.21 -10.91
C ALA A 689 -22.35 -1.59 -11.05
N GLN A 690 -23.28 -0.76 -10.51
CA GLN A 690 -24.72 -0.99 -10.63
C GLN A 690 -25.18 -0.94 -12.09
N ALA A 691 -24.74 0.06 -12.85
CA ALA A 691 -25.11 0.20 -14.27
C ALA A 691 -24.63 -1.00 -15.10
N MET A 692 -23.39 -1.47 -14.89
CA MET A 692 -22.87 -2.65 -15.56
C MET A 692 -23.64 -3.91 -15.16
N PHE A 693 -23.96 -4.09 -13.87
CA PHE A 693 -24.77 -5.21 -13.40
C PHE A 693 -26.13 -5.24 -14.10
N ASP A 694 -26.84 -4.12 -14.13
CA ASP A 694 -28.15 -4.03 -14.75
C ASP A 694 -28.11 -4.32 -16.25
N ALA A 695 -27.08 -3.86 -16.94
CA ALA A 695 -26.88 -4.13 -18.37
C ALA A 695 -26.64 -5.61 -18.66
N VAL A 696 -25.77 -6.28 -17.90
CA VAL A 696 -25.47 -7.71 -18.05
C VAL A 696 -26.67 -8.57 -17.71
N ARG A 697 -27.38 -8.22 -16.62
CA ARG A 697 -28.63 -8.90 -16.21
C ARG A 697 -29.70 -8.78 -17.28
N ALA A 698 -29.92 -7.59 -17.84
CA ALA A 698 -30.90 -7.36 -18.90
C ALA A 698 -30.60 -8.15 -20.17
N LYS A 699 -29.30 -8.44 -20.43
CA LYS A 699 -28.88 -9.28 -21.55
C LYS A 699 -29.10 -10.78 -21.32
N GLY A 700 -29.45 -11.20 -20.12
CA GLY A 700 -29.67 -12.61 -19.79
C GLY A 700 -28.36 -13.38 -19.55
N LEU A 701 -27.24 -12.71 -19.30
CA LEU A 701 -25.97 -13.33 -18.96
C LEU A 701 -25.83 -13.52 -17.45
N PRO A 702 -25.17 -14.59 -16.99
CA PRO A 702 -24.91 -14.77 -15.56
C PRO A 702 -24.12 -13.60 -14.97
N VAL A 703 -24.68 -12.98 -13.95
CA VAL A 703 -24.05 -11.82 -13.29
C VAL A 703 -24.29 -11.81 -11.79
N ALA A 704 -23.29 -11.39 -11.03
CA ALA A 704 -23.39 -11.15 -9.59
C ALA A 704 -22.87 -9.75 -9.24
N LEU A 705 -23.46 -9.13 -8.22
CA LEU A 705 -23.02 -7.85 -7.66
C LEU A 705 -22.96 -7.93 -6.15
N LEU A 706 -21.81 -7.58 -5.57
CA LEU A 706 -21.64 -7.44 -4.13
C LEU A 706 -21.23 -6.01 -3.81
N MET A 707 -22.05 -5.33 -3.00
CA MET A 707 -21.80 -3.99 -2.46
C MET A 707 -21.38 -4.09 -1.00
N PHE A 708 -20.32 -3.38 -0.60
CA PHE A 708 -19.73 -3.45 0.74
C PHE A 708 -19.83 -2.10 1.46
N GLU A 709 -20.57 -2.08 2.56
CA GLU A 709 -20.70 -0.91 3.44
C GLU A 709 -19.38 -0.62 4.16
N GLY A 710 -19.04 0.68 4.31
CA GLY A 710 -17.84 1.14 4.99
C GLY A 710 -16.53 0.89 4.24
N GLU A 711 -16.62 0.44 2.97
CA GLU A 711 -15.46 0.32 2.09
C GLU A 711 -15.44 1.45 1.07
N GLN A 712 -14.22 1.94 0.82
CA GLN A 712 -13.91 2.99 -0.14
C GLN A 712 -13.31 2.37 -1.41
N HIS A 713 -12.43 3.11 -2.10
CA HIS A 713 -11.67 2.59 -3.23
C HIS A 713 -10.62 1.58 -2.75
N GLY A 714 -10.91 0.28 -2.92
CA GLY A 714 -10.12 -0.84 -2.36
C GLY A 714 -10.64 -1.33 -1.01
N PHE A 715 -10.63 -2.66 -0.81
CA PHE A 715 -11.14 -3.30 0.40
C PHE A 715 -10.09 -3.33 1.51
N ARG A 716 -10.49 -2.96 2.73
CA ARG A 716 -9.60 -2.81 3.88
C ARG A 716 -10.00 -3.65 5.07
N ARG A 717 -11.30 -3.94 5.22
CA ARG A 717 -11.84 -4.71 6.35
C ARG A 717 -11.69 -6.20 6.09
N ALA A 718 -11.33 -6.94 7.13
CA ALA A 718 -11.10 -8.38 7.03
C ALA A 718 -12.31 -9.14 6.48
N ALA A 719 -13.52 -8.82 6.97
CA ALA A 719 -14.75 -9.47 6.52
C ALA A 719 -14.98 -9.27 5.01
N THR A 720 -14.75 -8.07 4.50
CA THR A 720 -14.89 -7.73 3.07
C THR A 720 -13.87 -8.47 2.21
N ILE A 721 -12.60 -8.46 2.62
CA ILE A 721 -11.52 -9.16 1.91
C ILE A 721 -11.81 -10.66 1.81
N GLN A 722 -12.26 -11.27 2.92
CA GLN A 722 -12.64 -12.67 2.93
C GLN A 722 -13.82 -12.93 2.00
N ARG A 723 -14.91 -12.17 2.15
CA ARG A 723 -16.14 -12.35 1.37
C ARG A 723 -15.88 -12.16 -0.13
N ALA A 724 -15.08 -11.18 -0.52
CA ALA A 724 -14.75 -10.93 -1.92
C ALA A 724 -14.03 -12.12 -2.57
N LEU A 725 -13.00 -12.68 -1.91
CA LEU A 725 -12.26 -13.85 -2.43
C LEU A 725 -13.13 -15.09 -2.52
N GLU A 726 -13.96 -15.35 -1.50
CA GLU A 726 -14.86 -16.50 -1.47
C GLU A 726 -15.98 -16.38 -2.52
N ALA A 727 -16.54 -15.19 -2.70
CA ALA A 727 -17.56 -14.91 -3.70
C ALA A 727 -17.06 -15.14 -5.11
N GLU A 728 -15.85 -14.70 -5.40
CA GLU A 728 -15.20 -14.87 -6.70
C GLU A 728 -14.92 -16.36 -6.98
N LEU A 729 -14.39 -17.11 -6.00
CA LEU A 729 -14.17 -18.56 -6.14
C LEU A 729 -15.51 -19.33 -6.34
N TYR A 730 -16.55 -18.96 -5.62
CA TYR A 730 -17.88 -19.52 -5.81
C TYR A 730 -18.40 -19.25 -7.23
N PHE A 731 -18.27 -18.01 -7.70
CA PHE A 731 -18.68 -17.61 -9.04
C PHE A 731 -17.96 -18.41 -10.12
N TYR A 732 -16.62 -18.51 -10.05
CA TYR A 732 -15.85 -19.32 -11.00
C TYR A 732 -16.21 -20.80 -10.94
N GLY A 733 -16.51 -21.33 -9.74
CA GLY A 733 -17.01 -22.71 -9.58
C GLY A 733 -18.29 -22.96 -10.36
N ARG A 734 -19.23 -22.01 -10.32
CA ARG A 734 -20.50 -22.10 -11.06
C ARG A 734 -20.31 -21.99 -12.58
N ILE A 735 -19.39 -21.14 -13.06
CA ILE A 735 -19.17 -20.93 -14.48
C ILE A 735 -18.32 -22.07 -15.09
N PHE A 736 -17.25 -22.49 -14.41
CA PHE A 736 -16.34 -23.54 -14.93
C PHE A 736 -16.76 -24.98 -14.58
N GLY A 737 -17.82 -25.15 -13.79
CA GLY A 737 -18.39 -26.46 -13.48
C GLY A 737 -17.56 -27.27 -12.47
N PHE A 738 -16.99 -26.62 -11.43
CA PHE A 738 -16.36 -27.31 -10.31
C PHE A 738 -16.97 -26.89 -8.96
N THR A 739 -16.80 -27.74 -7.96
CA THR A 739 -17.21 -27.44 -6.59
C THR A 739 -15.98 -27.11 -5.78
N PRO A 740 -15.81 -25.89 -5.24
CA PRO A 740 -14.71 -25.54 -4.34
C PRO A 740 -14.66 -26.43 -3.11
N ALA A 741 -13.48 -26.73 -2.61
CA ALA A 741 -13.31 -27.42 -1.33
C ALA A 741 -13.73 -26.53 -0.17
N GLY A 742 -14.43 -27.10 0.81
CA GLY A 742 -14.94 -26.38 1.97
C GLY A 742 -16.31 -25.74 1.76
N SER A 743 -16.81 -25.08 2.81
CA SER A 743 -18.09 -24.37 2.75
C SER A 743 -17.83 -22.91 2.40
N ILE A 744 -18.42 -22.45 1.32
CA ILE A 744 -18.43 -21.05 0.89
C ILE A 744 -19.87 -20.56 0.92
N GLU A 745 -20.09 -19.37 1.48
CA GLU A 745 -21.40 -18.72 1.44
C GLU A 745 -21.80 -18.45 -0.02
N PRO A 746 -22.94 -18.95 -0.49
CA PRO A 746 -23.39 -18.75 -1.86
C PRO A 746 -23.51 -17.28 -2.26
N VAL A 747 -23.31 -17.01 -3.54
CA VAL A 747 -23.56 -15.70 -4.15
C VAL A 747 -24.81 -15.82 -5.02
N ALA A 748 -25.69 -14.84 -4.92
CA ALA A 748 -26.81 -14.73 -5.86
C ALA A 748 -26.24 -14.37 -7.24
N ILE A 749 -26.45 -15.24 -8.21
CA ILE A 749 -26.04 -15.06 -9.60
C ILE A 749 -27.32 -15.01 -10.43
N GLU A 750 -27.63 -13.85 -10.94
CA GLU A 750 -28.77 -13.68 -11.84
C GLU A 750 -28.51 -14.40 -13.18
N ASN A 751 -29.55 -14.94 -13.80
CA ASN A 751 -29.51 -15.60 -15.12
C ASN A 751 -28.61 -16.86 -15.19
N LEU A 752 -28.35 -17.53 -14.07
CA LEU A 752 -27.56 -18.76 -14.04
C LEU A 752 -28.41 -20.01 -13.94
#